data_67d415e1d2cb8c7511b4c4baa262f74e
#
_entry.id   67d415e1d2cb8c7511b4c4baa262f74e
#
_cell.length_a   1.000
_cell.length_b   1.000
_cell.length_c   1.000
_cell.angle_alpha   90.00
_cell.angle_beta   90.00
_cell.angle_gamma   90.00
#
_symmetry.space_group_name_H-M   'P 1'
#
loop_
_entity.id
_entity.type
_entity.pdbx_description
1 polymer ?
#
loop_
_entity_poly.entity_id
_entity_poly.type
_entity_poly.pdbx_seq_one_letter_code
_entity_poly.pdbx_strand_id
1 'polypeptide(L)'
;MKISFENSTIFAKIKKGSGTSMKKIELLAPVGDFDSFYAAINNGANAIYVGGKQFSARAFAPNFTNEELKKLIQEAHQKEVRVYIAVNTLVFENEISTLLEYLDFLYLNDADAFIIQDLGLIDFVAHRYPKIKIHVSTQQNVFSVNQALFLKKMGVHRIILARETPLLVVKEIINQVGIEVEIFVHGSLCVSYAGTCLHSSIIGKRSGNRGKCAQPCRMEYTLFEDGKPKSEKKYLLSMNDLNTLDKINDLIESGVTSFKIEGRMKSAQYVGAVTKAYADSIHYYLEHKKLLDTKTISQTLKLLFNRSFTKGYLLNEQNDKLTSTYRPNHIGQKVGKVIATYPHKIKIQLIEPLSQKDKIVILQKEDVSFYISKMKVKEKYVPKAFPNEIVELEVHSLIQNQADVYKCLDDQKLKEIELANQQTKKIPITLFFEAFLNQPMKLTIMDHLGHKILVQSEYFPQQSQTAFMNETIIKEQLTKLNNTDYRCQRVDCHVEKQLFIPLKELNQLRREAIAKLKEARSIYHHRNISDILLDDTTGDFISKKRNPFLKLAVRVKNLDQLQALQNYPIDFIYYEDEKTFAQAQKINSKVIYSTGRINQKIPAQSKAALIHQVGSIQEKDTHLLIADIYCNITNSYTVDVFLNNGIQHMGLSPELSKDHLYELVQKVKERHHQLPCFEFLVYGRLQNMVMKHCFIAKNYQLKEKQCHLCHVHQYALVDRKNYVFPILTDSNCNVTIFNSKTLHLIDEIDFLYEIGIDVIRLDFSVEEPQKVQEVVQLYWDKIHHNQRNDEIPEATYGHFYENDL
;
A
#
# COMPACT_ATOMS: atom_id res chain seq x y z
N MET A 1 -4.74 -22.85 34.02
CA MET A 1 -5.18 -21.55 34.49
C MET A 1 -6.19 -21.03 33.47
N LYS A 2 -7.49 -21.14 33.79
CA LYS A 2 -8.58 -20.64 32.96
C LYS A 2 -8.58 -19.11 33.10
N ILE A 3 -8.21 -18.39 32.04
CA ILE A 3 -8.46 -16.95 31.96
C ILE A 3 -9.91 -16.80 31.50
N SER A 4 -10.79 -16.47 32.44
CA SER A 4 -12.16 -16.10 32.16
C SER A 4 -12.17 -14.77 31.41
N PHE A 5 -12.81 -14.76 30.24
CA PHE A 5 -13.08 -13.57 29.46
C PHE A 5 -14.23 -12.78 30.08
N GLU A 6 -13.98 -12.03 31.15
CA GLU A 6 -14.92 -11.03 31.64
C GLU A 6 -14.58 -9.66 31.06
N ASN A 7 -15.50 -9.18 30.28
CA ASN A 7 -15.83 -7.82 29.84
C ASN A 7 -14.93 -6.68 30.37
N SER A 8 -14.00 -6.21 29.56
CA SER A 8 -13.37 -4.91 29.78
C SER A 8 -14.23 -3.77 29.22
N THR A 9 -15.23 -3.37 30.03
CA THR A 9 -15.98 -2.14 29.85
C THR A 9 -15.16 -0.98 30.41
N ILE A 10 -14.21 -0.44 29.67
CA ILE A 10 -13.45 0.77 30.05
C ILE A 10 -13.37 1.73 28.86
N PHE A 11 -14.51 2.33 28.54
CA PHE A 11 -14.55 3.56 27.74
C PHE A 11 -15.22 4.72 28.48
N ALA A 12 -15.27 4.69 29.80
CA ALA A 12 -15.87 5.79 30.56
C ALA A 12 -15.20 5.95 31.92
N LYS A 13 -14.03 6.59 31.93
CA LYS A 13 -13.51 7.45 33.02
C LYS A 13 -12.12 7.94 32.66
N ILE A 14 -12.01 8.85 31.72
CA ILE A 14 -10.89 9.78 31.73
C ILE A 14 -11.45 11.06 32.35
N LYS A 15 -11.25 11.20 33.68
CA LYS A 15 -11.33 12.48 34.37
C LYS A 15 -10.36 13.45 33.67
N LYS A 16 -10.83 14.65 33.35
CA LYS A 16 -9.98 15.81 33.01
C LYS A 16 -8.99 16.02 34.15
N GLY A 17 -7.79 15.47 33.98
CA GLY A 17 -6.59 15.77 34.74
C GLY A 17 -5.64 16.49 33.80
N SER A 18 -5.17 17.65 34.15
CA SER A 18 -4.18 18.49 33.48
C SER A 18 -2.98 17.69 33.01
N GLY A 19 -2.71 17.66 31.70
CA GLY A 19 -1.48 17.11 31.15
C GLY A 19 -1.70 16.46 29.80
N THR A 20 -1.14 17.05 28.76
CA THR A 20 -0.91 16.55 27.39
C THR A 20 -1.85 15.45 26.92
N SER A 21 -2.81 15.81 26.10
CA SER A 21 -3.71 14.88 25.39
C SER A 21 -2.84 13.81 24.70
N MET A 22 -2.85 12.58 25.23
CA MET A 22 -2.25 11.44 24.54
C MET A 22 -2.87 11.33 23.17
N LYS A 23 -2.08 11.52 22.10
CA LYS A 23 -2.53 11.36 20.72
C LYS A 23 -3.12 9.95 20.56
N LYS A 24 -4.37 9.85 20.16
CA LYS A 24 -5.07 8.58 19.93
C LYS A 24 -4.41 7.90 18.72
N ILE A 25 -3.82 6.73 18.92
CA ILE A 25 -3.25 5.92 17.83
C ILE A 25 -4.39 5.35 16.99
N GLU A 26 -4.32 5.50 15.68
CA GLU A 26 -5.24 4.88 14.74
C GLU A 26 -4.71 3.53 14.29
N LEU A 27 -5.55 2.49 14.35
CA LEU A 27 -5.28 1.18 13.76
C LEU A 27 -6.11 1.03 12.48
N LEU A 28 -5.43 1.08 11.36
CA LEU A 28 -6.00 1.04 10.01
C LEU A 28 -5.96 -0.38 9.46
N ALA A 29 -7.13 -1.02 9.35
CA ALA A 29 -7.26 -2.39 8.87
C ALA A 29 -7.61 -2.47 7.38
N PRO A 30 -7.11 -3.51 6.66
CA PRO A 30 -7.43 -3.75 5.26
C PRO A 30 -8.81 -4.40 5.13
N VAL A 31 -9.61 -3.94 4.16
CA VAL A 31 -10.92 -4.53 3.88
C VAL A 31 -11.06 -4.76 2.37
N GLY A 32 -11.30 -6.03 1.97
CA GLY A 32 -11.50 -6.43 0.59
C GLY A 32 -12.94 -6.86 0.27
N ASP A 33 -13.69 -7.25 1.31
CA ASP A 33 -15.08 -7.73 1.26
C ASP A 33 -15.80 -7.46 2.59
N PHE A 34 -17.10 -7.75 2.68
CA PHE A 34 -17.86 -7.53 3.91
C PHE A 34 -17.44 -8.44 5.07
N ASP A 35 -16.98 -9.66 4.81
CA ASP A 35 -16.52 -10.55 5.88
C ASP A 35 -15.26 -9.99 6.55
N SER A 36 -14.31 -9.50 5.77
CA SER A 36 -13.13 -8.80 6.29
C SER A 36 -13.48 -7.46 6.94
N PHE A 37 -14.52 -6.75 6.47
CA PHE A 37 -15.04 -5.56 7.13
C PHE A 37 -15.52 -5.84 8.54
N TYR A 38 -16.42 -6.82 8.73
CA TYR A 38 -16.89 -7.16 10.06
C TYR A 38 -15.79 -7.71 10.95
N ALA A 39 -14.87 -8.52 10.39
CA ALA A 39 -13.71 -9.00 11.11
C ALA A 39 -12.83 -7.87 11.63
N ALA A 40 -12.57 -6.84 10.81
CA ALA A 40 -11.75 -5.69 11.20
C ALA A 40 -12.39 -4.89 12.35
N ILE A 41 -13.64 -4.47 12.18
CA ILE A 41 -14.31 -3.59 13.15
C ILE A 41 -14.60 -4.28 14.47
N ASN A 42 -14.95 -5.56 14.44
CA ASN A 42 -15.24 -6.35 15.65
C ASN A 42 -13.96 -6.66 16.46
N ASN A 43 -12.80 -6.60 15.83
CA ASN A 43 -11.51 -6.86 16.47
C ASN A 43 -10.68 -5.60 16.77
N GLY A 44 -11.28 -4.42 16.71
CA GLY A 44 -10.68 -3.19 17.26
C GLY A 44 -10.05 -2.23 16.26
N ALA A 45 -10.28 -2.41 14.96
CA ALA A 45 -9.97 -1.35 14.00
C ALA A 45 -10.81 -0.10 14.29
N ASN A 46 -10.19 1.07 14.23
CA ASN A 46 -10.87 2.35 14.32
C ASN A 46 -10.82 3.16 13.02
N ALA A 47 -10.16 2.60 12.02
CA ALA A 47 -10.24 3.01 10.63
C ALA A 47 -10.04 1.78 9.73
N ILE A 48 -10.64 1.83 8.53
CA ILE A 48 -10.47 0.82 7.49
C ILE A 48 -10.09 1.48 6.16
N TYR A 49 -9.37 0.75 5.32
CA TYR A 49 -9.15 1.19 3.94
C TYR A 49 -9.67 0.15 2.96
N VAL A 50 -10.36 0.64 1.95
CA VAL A 50 -11.07 -0.14 0.94
C VAL A 50 -10.74 0.36 -0.46
N GLY A 51 -11.08 -0.41 -1.48
CA GLY A 51 -11.00 0.00 -2.88
C GLY A 51 -12.31 -0.24 -3.60
N GLY A 52 -12.66 0.65 -4.50
CA GLY A 52 -13.69 0.42 -5.50
C GLY A 52 -13.20 -0.49 -6.62
N LYS A 53 -14.08 -0.85 -7.54
CA LYS A 53 -13.77 -1.67 -8.72
C LYS A 53 -12.76 -1.00 -9.65
N GLN A 54 -12.66 0.33 -9.63
CA GLN A 54 -11.75 1.14 -10.44
C GLN A 54 -10.74 1.89 -9.56
N PHE A 55 -9.66 2.37 -10.16
CA PHE A 55 -8.63 3.25 -9.58
C PHE A 55 -7.95 2.75 -8.29
N SER A 56 -7.97 1.44 -8.05
CA SER A 56 -7.38 0.84 -6.85
C SER A 56 -6.20 -0.06 -7.15
N ALA A 57 -5.08 0.12 -6.43
CA ALA A 57 -3.84 -0.66 -6.59
C ALA A 57 -3.93 -2.15 -6.21
N ARG A 58 -5.11 -2.67 -5.95
CA ARG A 58 -5.40 -4.10 -5.76
C ARG A 58 -6.57 -4.50 -6.66
N ALA A 59 -6.38 -4.38 -7.98
CA ALA A 59 -7.42 -4.67 -8.97
C ALA A 59 -8.01 -6.09 -8.85
N PHE A 60 -7.22 -7.07 -8.39
CA PHE A 60 -7.63 -8.45 -8.21
C PHE A 60 -8.24 -8.77 -6.83
N ALA A 61 -8.36 -7.81 -5.92
CA ALA A 61 -9.19 -7.98 -4.73
C ALA A 61 -10.68 -8.00 -5.14
N PRO A 62 -11.59 -8.58 -4.33
CA PRO A 62 -13.02 -8.52 -4.62
C PRO A 62 -13.51 -7.10 -4.90
N ASN A 63 -13.03 -6.12 -4.12
CA ASN A 63 -13.37 -4.71 -4.20
C ASN A 63 -14.90 -4.45 -4.22
N PHE A 64 -15.30 -3.24 -3.92
CA PHE A 64 -16.72 -2.89 -3.74
C PHE A 64 -17.26 -2.12 -4.94
N THR A 65 -18.53 -2.35 -5.25
CA THR A 65 -19.32 -1.49 -6.13
C THR A 65 -19.63 -0.17 -5.42
N ASN A 66 -20.12 0.83 -6.16
CA ASN A 66 -20.49 2.11 -5.56
C ASN A 66 -21.57 1.97 -4.48
N GLU A 67 -22.59 1.15 -4.73
CA GLU A 67 -23.66 0.87 -3.75
C GLU A 67 -23.15 0.15 -2.50
N GLU A 68 -22.23 -0.80 -2.68
CA GLU A 68 -21.58 -1.48 -1.56
C GLU A 68 -20.69 -0.53 -0.76
N LEU A 69 -19.96 0.41 -1.41
CA LEU A 69 -19.18 1.44 -0.72
C LEU A 69 -20.07 2.37 0.10
N LYS A 70 -21.18 2.84 -0.46
CA LYS A 70 -22.15 3.65 0.27
C LYS A 70 -22.65 2.94 1.53
N LYS A 71 -23.08 1.68 1.38
CA LYS A 71 -23.53 0.86 2.51
C LYS A 71 -22.42 0.68 3.55
N LEU A 72 -21.22 0.34 3.12
CA LEU A 72 -20.07 0.10 4.00
C LEU A 72 -19.69 1.37 4.78
N ILE A 73 -19.67 2.55 4.14
CA ILE A 73 -19.38 3.84 4.78
C ILE A 73 -20.42 4.10 5.89
N GLN A 74 -21.70 3.96 5.59
CA GLN A 74 -22.77 4.16 6.55
C GLN A 74 -22.66 3.21 7.76
N GLU A 75 -22.43 1.91 7.51
CA GLU A 75 -22.27 0.92 8.58
C GLU A 75 -21.00 1.14 9.43
N ALA A 76 -19.90 1.58 8.79
CA ALA A 76 -18.67 1.91 9.51
C ALA A 76 -18.85 3.12 10.42
N HIS A 77 -19.46 4.20 9.92
CA HIS A 77 -19.76 5.41 10.71
C HIS A 77 -20.67 5.13 11.89
N GLN A 78 -21.70 4.30 11.70
CA GLN A 78 -22.55 3.85 12.82
C GLN A 78 -21.75 3.22 13.96
N LYS A 79 -20.61 2.61 13.66
CA LYS A 79 -19.69 1.96 14.61
C LYS A 79 -18.45 2.80 14.95
N GLU A 80 -18.42 4.08 14.55
CA GLU A 80 -17.34 5.05 14.81
C GLU A 80 -16.00 4.63 14.14
N VAL A 81 -16.08 3.96 13.00
CA VAL A 81 -14.94 3.54 12.21
C VAL A 81 -14.84 4.41 10.97
N ARG A 82 -13.68 5.00 10.72
CA ARG A 82 -13.42 5.82 9.54
C ARG A 82 -13.17 4.95 8.31
N VAL A 83 -13.56 5.46 7.15
CA VAL A 83 -13.40 4.76 5.86
C VAL A 83 -12.54 5.57 4.91
N TYR A 84 -11.37 5.01 4.54
CA TYR A 84 -10.45 5.61 3.60
C TYR A 84 -10.51 4.87 2.26
N ILE A 85 -10.80 5.61 1.20
CA ILE A 85 -10.95 5.03 -0.14
C ILE A 85 -9.62 5.09 -0.88
N ALA A 86 -9.16 3.93 -1.35
CA ALA A 86 -7.94 3.83 -2.15
C ALA A 86 -8.24 4.21 -3.61
N VAL A 87 -7.77 5.39 -4.02
CA VAL A 87 -7.71 5.90 -5.39
C VAL A 87 -6.24 6.06 -5.74
N ASN A 88 -5.51 4.95 -5.70
CA ASN A 88 -4.05 4.95 -5.61
C ASN A 88 -3.37 4.21 -6.76
N THR A 89 -3.89 4.41 -7.97
CA THR A 89 -3.24 4.10 -9.24
C THR A 89 -2.79 5.40 -9.91
N LEU A 90 -1.86 5.29 -10.87
CA LEU A 90 -1.66 6.36 -11.84
C LEU A 90 -2.91 6.47 -12.72
N VAL A 91 -3.21 7.66 -13.20
CA VAL A 91 -4.38 7.96 -14.02
C VAL A 91 -3.92 8.43 -15.39
N PHE A 92 -4.52 7.89 -16.45
CA PHE A 92 -4.31 8.36 -17.82
C PHE A 92 -5.33 9.44 -18.16
N GLU A 93 -5.04 10.26 -19.17
CA GLU A 93 -5.87 11.40 -19.52
C GLU A 93 -7.33 11.03 -19.83
N ASN A 94 -7.53 9.96 -20.60
CA ASN A 94 -8.85 9.47 -20.98
C ASN A 94 -9.70 8.92 -19.82
N GLU A 95 -9.10 8.69 -18.65
CA GLU A 95 -9.79 8.19 -17.46
C GLU A 95 -10.31 9.32 -16.55
N ILE A 96 -9.86 10.56 -16.76
CA ILE A 96 -10.13 11.69 -15.85
C ILE A 96 -11.63 11.91 -15.65
N SER A 97 -12.42 11.92 -16.70
CA SER A 97 -13.88 12.14 -16.61
C SER A 97 -14.56 11.10 -15.70
N THR A 98 -14.28 9.82 -15.93
CA THR A 98 -14.83 8.72 -15.13
C THR A 98 -14.34 8.79 -13.67
N LEU A 99 -13.09 9.19 -13.46
CA LEU A 99 -12.54 9.39 -12.13
C LEU A 99 -13.25 10.50 -11.36
N LEU A 100 -13.55 11.61 -12.01
CA LEU A 100 -14.24 12.74 -11.37
C LEU A 100 -15.64 12.34 -10.91
N GLU A 101 -16.41 11.64 -11.72
CA GLU A 101 -17.72 11.11 -11.35
C GLU A 101 -17.63 10.20 -10.13
N TYR A 102 -16.61 9.36 -10.10
CA TYR A 102 -16.35 8.45 -8.97
C TYR A 102 -15.97 9.21 -7.68
N LEU A 103 -15.14 10.25 -7.78
CA LEU A 103 -14.76 11.07 -6.64
C LEU A 103 -15.93 11.90 -6.10
N ASP A 104 -16.75 12.48 -6.97
CA ASP A 104 -17.97 13.20 -6.59
C ASP A 104 -18.91 12.26 -5.83
N PHE A 105 -19.12 11.04 -6.34
CA PHE A 105 -19.91 10.02 -5.66
C PHE A 105 -19.37 9.70 -4.26
N LEU A 106 -18.08 9.45 -4.12
CA LEU A 106 -17.44 9.12 -2.83
C LEU A 106 -17.51 10.27 -1.84
N TYR A 107 -17.31 11.50 -2.32
CA TYR A 107 -17.38 12.71 -1.51
C TYR A 107 -18.78 12.92 -0.93
N LEU A 108 -19.81 12.81 -1.77
CA LEU A 108 -21.22 12.96 -1.38
C LEU A 108 -21.74 11.81 -0.52
N ASN A 109 -21.10 10.64 -0.56
CA ASN A 109 -21.43 9.51 0.31
C ASN A 109 -20.50 9.42 1.53
N ASP A 110 -19.86 10.52 1.91
CA ASP A 110 -19.24 10.72 3.22
C ASP A 110 -17.94 9.94 3.47
N ALA A 111 -17.17 9.58 2.40
CA ALA A 111 -15.84 9.02 2.59
C ALA A 111 -14.96 9.92 3.46
N ASP A 112 -14.22 9.38 4.43
CA ASP A 112 -13.41 10.19 5.37
C ASP A 112 -12.13 10.74 4.75
N ALA A 113 -11.50 9.97 3.86
CA ALA A 113 -10.30 10.39 3.14
C ALA A 113 -10.12 9.62 1.83
N PHE A 114 -9.38 10.22 0.90
CA PHE A 114 -8.88 9.54 -0.29
C PHE A 114 -7.39 9.22 -0.11
N ILE A 115 -6.99 7.98 -0.43
CA ILE A 115 -5.60 7.56 -0.48
C ILE A 115 -5.14 7.63 -1.93
N ILE A 116 -4.27 8.60 -2.26
CA ILE A 116 -3.94 8.97 -3.65
C ILE A 116 -2.45 8.76 -3.92
N GLN A 117 -2.12 8.25 -5.12
CA GLN A 117 -0.76 8.13 -5.64
C GLN A 117 -0.43 9.27 -6.62
N ASP A 118 -1.30 9.50 -7.59
CA ASP A 118 -1.10 10.43 -8.70
C ASP A 118 -0.94 11.86 -8.19
N LEU A 119 0.15 12.54 -8.61
CA LEU A 119 0.50 13.86 -8.09
C LEU A 119 -0.48 14.94 -8.56
N GLY A 120 -0.89 14.87 -9.83
CA GLY A 120 -1.90 15.79 -10.38
C GLY A 120 -3.24 15.62 -9.69
N LEU A 121 -3.62 14.37 -9.41
CA LEU A 121 -4.85 14.09 -8.68
C LEU A 121 -4.79 14.57 -7.22
N ILE A 122 -3.63 14.52 -6.56
CA ILE A 122 -3.46 15.10 -5.21
C ILE A 122 -3.79 16.60 -5.24
N ASP A 123 -3.19 17.33 -6.17
CA ASP A 123 -3.39 18.77 -6.33
C ASP A 123 -4.85 19.10 -6.67
N PHE A 124 -5.39 18.42 -7.66
CA PHE A 124 -6.78 18.58 -8.08
C PHE A 124 -7.77 18.34 -6.93
N VAL A 125 -7.62 17.25 -6.17
CA VAL A 125 -8.52 16.92 -5.05
C VAL A 125 -8.40 17.95 -3.93
N ALA A 126 -7.20 18.46 -3.67
CA ALA A 126 -7.00 19.50 -2.66
C ALA A 126 -7.77 20.79 -2.96
N HIS A 127 -7.87 21.17 -4.25
CA HIS A 127 -8.61 22.35 -4.68
C HIS A 127 -10.13 22.11 -4.79
N ARG A 128 -10.52 20.99 -5.42
CA ARG A 128 -11.92 20.70 -5.71
C ARG A 128 -12.75 20.30 -4.49
N TYR A 129 -12.15 19.59 -3.55
CA TYR A 129 -12.85 18.99 -2.39
C TYR A 129 -12.27 19.47 -1.05
N PRO A 130 -12.46 20.73 -0.65
CA PRO A 130 -11.77 21.31 0.51
C PRO A 130 -12.12 20.64 1.85
N LYS A 131 -13.20 19.87 1.93
CA LYS A 131 -13.64 19.16 3.13
C LYS A 131 -13.18 17.70 3.19
N ILE A 132 -12.47 17.17 2.17
CA ILE A 132 -11.94 15.81 2.17
C ILE A 132 -10.51 15.79 2.71
N LYS A 133 -10.13 14.74 3.43
CA LYS A 133 -8.73 14.53 3.79
C LYS A 133 -7.99 13.78 2.69
N ILE A 134 -6.79 14.19 2.40
CA ILE A 134 -5.90 13.56 1.43
C ILE A 134 -4.80 12.82 2.19
N HIS A 135 -4.75 11.50 1.97
CA HIS A 135 -3.68 10.64 2.44
C HIS A 135 -2.81 10.22 1.24
N VAL A 136 -1.55 10.61 1.26
CA VAL A 136 -0.64 10.21 0.16
C VAL A 136 -0.33 8.73 0.27
N SER A 137 -0.57 8.00 -0.83
CA SER A 137 -0.28 6.56 -0.93
C SER A 137 1.22 6.27 -0.78
N THR A 138 1.55 5.12 -0.19
CA THR A 138 2.93 4.60 -0.19
C THR A 138 3.51 4.47 -1.60
N GLN A 139 2.67 4.39 -2.63
CA GLN A 139 3.11 4.33 -4.03
C GLN A 139 3.65 5.66 -4.56
N GLN A 140 3.47 6.77 -3.87
CA GLN A 140 4.17 8.03 -4.16
C GLN A 140 5.62 8.01 -3.66
N ASN A 141 6.02 6.96 -2.97
CA ASN A 141 7.38 6.66 -2.54
C ASN A 141 8.01 7.76 -1.66
N VAL A 142 7.28 8.18 -0.63
CA VAL A 142 7.77 9.23 0.29
C VAL A 142 8.66 8.62 1.37
N PHE A 143 9.92 9.03 1.42
CA PHE A 143 10.92 8.56 2.39
C PHE A 143 11.86 9.66 2.90
N SER A 144 11.58 10.94 2.60
CA SER A 144 12.41 12.07 3.00
C SER A 144 11.60 13.26 3.51
N VAL A 145 12.25 14.13 4.27
CA VAL A 145 11.68 15.38 4.78
C VAL A 145 11.27 16.31 3.63
N ASN A 146 12.11 16.44 2.59
CA ASN A 146 11.83 17.32 1.46
C ASN A 146 10.58 16.91 0.68
N GLN A 147 10.38 15.60 0.44
CA GLN A 147 9.14 15.09 -0.16
C GLN A 147 7.93 15.40 0.70
N ALA A 148 8.04 15.16 2.01
CA ALA A 148 6.94 15.42 2.94
C ALA A 148 6.59 16.92 3.03
N LEU A 149 7.59 17.82 3.01
CA LEU A 149 7.38 19.27 2.96
C LEU A 149 6.67 19.71 1.68
N PHE A 150 7.10 19.18 0.53
CA PHE A 150 6.46 19.47 -0.76
C PHE A 150 4.98 19.07 -0.73
N LEU A 151 4.67 17.85 -0.36
CA LEU A 151 3.30 17.33 -0.30
C LEU A 151 2.43 18.07 0.74
N LYS A 152 3.00 18.46 1.87
CA LYS A 152 2.28 19.29 2.85
C LYS A 152 1.84 20.63 2.25
N LYS A 153 2.70 21.28 1.44
CA LYS A 153 2.35 22.53 0.75
C LYS A 153 1.20 22.35 -0.25
N MET A 154 1.02 21.14 -0.79
CA MET A 154 -0.11 20.78 -1.68
C MET A 154 -1.41 20.49 -0.90
N GLY A 155 -1.49 20.74 0.40
CA GLY A 155 -2.72 20.51 1.18
C GLY A 155 -2.92 19.08 1.66
N VAL A 156 -1.90 18.23 1.60
CA VAL A 156 -1.96 16.85 2.10
C VAL A 156 -2.09 16.80 3.62
N HIS A 157 -2.94 15.93 4.13
CA HIS A 157 -3.20 15.76 5.57
C HIS A 157 -2.34 14.65 6.20
N ARG A 158 -2.09 13.56 5.47
CA ARG A 158 -1.35 12.40 5.96
C ARG A 158 -0.46 11.80 4.88
N ILE A 159 0.70 11.30 5.28
CA ILE A 159 1.62 10.59 4.37
C ILE A 159 1.79 9.15 4.85
N ILE A 160 1.54 8.20 3.94
CA ILE A 160 1.85 6.77 4.12
C ILE A 160 3.27 6.56 3.59
N LEU A 161 4.23 6.47 4.49
CA LEU A 161 5.63 6.39 4.13
C LEU A 161 5.98 5.14 3.33
N ALA A 162 7.04 5.24 2.53
CA ALA A 162 7.66 4.10 1.87
C ALA A 162 8.12 3.07 2.92
N ARG A 163 8.01 1.78 2.60
CA ARG A 163 8.35 0.67 3.52
C ARG A 163 9.85 0.59 3.83
N GLU A 164 10.67 1.25 3.03
CA GLU A 164 12.12 1.36 3.15
C GLU A 164 12.57 2.45 4.14
N THR A 165 11.64 3.25 4.67
CA THR A 165 11.93 4.38 5.55
C THR A 165 12.28 3.91 6.97
N PRO A 166 13.50 4.15 7.47
CA PRO A 166 13.89 3.80 8.85
C PRO A 166 13.15 4.67 9.87
N LEU A 167 12.92 4.13 11.08
CA LEU A 167 12.20 4.82 12.15
C LEU A 167 12.82 6.16 12.53
N LEU A 168 14.14 6.31 12.39
CA LEU A 168 14.82 7.58 12.60
C LEU A 168 14.31 8.66 11.64
N VAL A 169 14.25 8.35 10.35
CA VAL A 169 13.75 9.28 9.32
C VAL A 169 12.25 9.54 9.50
N VAL A 170 11.47 8.53 9.95
CA VAL A 170 10.06 8.74 10.33
C VAL A 170 9.93 9.82 11.40
N LYS A 171 10.76 9.77 12.46
CA LYS A 171 10.80 10.78 13.53
C LYS A 171 11.22 12.16 13.00
N GLU A 172 12.20 12.22 12.11
CA GLU A 172 12.64 13.46 11.46
C GLU A 172 11.49 14.12 10.67
N ILE A 173 10.77 13.34 9.86
CA ILE A 173 9.61 13.83 9.09
C ILE A 173 8.54 14.38 10.04
N ILE A 174 8.19 13.65 11.10
CA ILE A 174 7.19 14.11 12.08
C ILE A 174 7.60 15.42 12.73
N ASN A 175 8.84 15.51 13.20
CA ASN A 175 9.31 16.66 13.95
C ASN A 175 9.53 17.91 13.08
N GLN A 176 10.06 17.75 11.86
CA GLN A 176 10.41 18.87 10.99
C GLN A 176 9.23 19.34 10.14
N VAL A 177 8.36 18.41 9.72
CA VAL A 177 7.24 18.76 8.84
C VAL A 177 5.95 19.00 9.62
N GLY A 178 5.73 18.27 10.72
CA GLY A 178 4.51 18.40 11.52
C GLY A 178 3.26 17.95 10.76
N ILE A 179 3.35 16.85 10.01
CA ILE A 179 2.25 16.22 9.27
C ILE A 179 1.89 14.89 9.91
N GLU A 180 0.64 14.42 9.74
CA GLU A 180 0.28 13.06 10.15
C GLU A 180 1.04 12.02 9.33
N VAL A 181 1.62 11.05 10.03
CA VAL A 181 2.38 9.96 9.42
C VAL A 181 1.72 8.62 9.70
N GLU A 182 1.60 7.82 8.64
CA GLU A 182 1.12 6.44 8.67
C GLU A 182 2.24 5.49 8.22
N ILE A 183 2.43 4.40 8.95
CA ILE A 183 3.41 3.36 8.63
C ILE A 183 2.76 1.98 8.56
N PHE A 184 3.31 1.10 7.73
CA PHE A 184 2.93 -0.32 7.77
C PHE A 184 3.53 -0.98 9.00
N VAL A 185 2.73 -1.81 9.69
CA VAL A 185 3.14 -2.55 10.88
C VAL A 185 3.09 -4.06 10.69
N HIS A 186 2.30 -4.56 9.73
CA HIS A 186 2.15 -5.98 9.45
C HIS A 186 1.84 -6.27 7.99
N GLY A 187 2.29 -7.43 7.51
CA GLY A 187 1.92 -7.98 6.22
C GLY A 187 3.01 -7.90 5.15
N SER A 188 2.62 -8.08 3.90
CA SER A 188 3.55 -8.26 2.79
C SER A 188 4.39 -7.02 2.46
N LEU A 189 5.69 -7.22 2.27
CA LEU A 189 6.62 -6.20 1.79
C LEU A 189 6.84 -6.32 0.27
N CYS A 190 7.10 -5.19 -0.36
CA CYS A 190 7.63 -5.09 -1.72
C CYS A 190 9.16 -5.03 -1.66
N VAL A 191 9.87 -5.64 -2.64
CA VAL A 191 11.32 -5.57 -2.70
C VAL A 191 11.81 -4.28 -3.35
N SER A 192 11.07 -3.78 -4.34
CA SER A 192 11.32 -2.49 -4.97
C SER A 192 10.64 -1.38 -4.18
N TYR A 193 11.21 -0.19 -4.23
CA TYR A 193 10.52 1.00 -3.77
C TYR A 193 9.13 1.09 -4.44
N ALA A 194 8.09 1.30 -3.64
CA ALA A 194 6.72 1.28 -4.15
C ALA A 194 6.48 2.43 -5.15
N GLY A 195 5.64 2.18 -6.18
CA GLY A 195 5.36 3.16 -7.23
C GLY A 195 6.48 3.36 -8.25
N THR A 196 7.63 2.67 -8.07
CA THR A 196 8.78 2.80 -8.97
C THR A 196 9.04 1.54 -9.82
N CYS A 197 8.32 0.45 -9.56
CA CYS A 197 8.57 -0.83 -10.19
C CYS A 197 7.79 -0.99 -11.50
N LEU A 198 8.52 -1.14 -12.61
CA LEU A 198 7.98 -1.43 -13.93
C LEU A 198 8.13 -2.91 -14.35
N HIS A 199 8.71 -3.75 -13.50
CA HIS A 199 9.07 -5.12 -13.90
C HIS A 199 7.86 -5.96 -14.31
N SER A 200 6.76 -5.90 -13.54
CA SER A 200 5.54 -6.61 -13.90
C SER A 200 4.85 -6.04 -15.14
N SER A 201 4.94 -4.74 -15.34
CA SER A 201 4.43 -4.00 -16.48
C SER A 201 5.16 -4.44 -17.77
N ILE A 202 6.48 -4.33 -17.77
CA ILE A 202 7.31 -4.59 -18.95
C ILE A 202 7.33 -6.07 -19.35
N ILE A 203 7.49 -7.00 -18.43
CA ILE A 203 7.60 -8.44 -18.77
C ILE A 203 6.26 -9.16 -18.94
N GLY A 204 5.17 -8.58 -18.42
CA GLY A 204 3.87 -9.24 -18.36
C GLY A 204 2.68 -8.36 -18.66
N LYS A 205 2.85 -7.15 -19.14
CA LYS A 205 1.80 -6.18 -19.48
C LYS A 205 0.83 -5.92 -18.31
N ARG A 206 1.32 -6.02 -17.06
CA ARG A 206 0.52 -5.91 -15.83
C ARG A 206 1.13 -4.88 -14.90
N SER A 207 0.77 -3.61 -15.09
CA SER A 207 1.35 -2.50 -14.33
C SER A 207 1.05 -2.60 -12.83
N GLY A 208 2.14 -2.52 -12.02
CA GLY A 208 2.04 -2.38 -10.56
C GLY A 208 1.48 -1.03 -10.14
N ASN A 209 1.74 0.02 -10.93
CA ASN A 209 1.23 1.36 -10.71
C ASN A 209 -0.26 1.50 -11.08
N ARG A 210 -0.79 0.52 -11.83
CA ARG A 210 -2.19 0.40 -12.22
C ARG A 210 -2.93 -0.71 -11.46
N GLY A 211 -2.31 -1.25 -10.39
CA GLY A 211 -2.92 -2.25 -9.52
C GLY A 211 -2.91 -3.69 -10.04
N LYS A 212 -2.31 -3.97 -11.20
CA LYS A 212 -2.33 -5.28 -11.88
C LYS A 212 -1.07 -6.13 -11.64
N CYS A 213 -0.19 -5.80 -10.68
CA CYS A 213 1.09 -6.46 -10.45
C CYS A 213 0.98 -7.99 -10.36
N ALA A 214 1.75 -8.72 -11.21
CA ALA A 214 1.84 -10.18 -11.21
C ALA A 214 2.83 -10.75 -10.17
N GLN A 215 3.51 -9.89 -9.41
CA GLN A 215 4.52 -10.24 -8.42
C GLN A 215 5.71 -11.05 -8.98
N PRO A 216 6.36 -10.64 -10.08
CA PRO A 216 7.52 -11.36 -10.64
C PRO A 216 8.69 -11.45 -9.64
N CYS A 217 8.81 -10.53 -8.69
CA CYS A 217 9.78 -10.61 -7.60
C CYS A 217 9.60 -11.85 -6.68
N ARG A 218 8.49 -12.59 -6.81
CA ARG A 218 8.22 -13.85 -6.11
C ARG A 218 8.54 -15.09 -6.96
N MET A 219 9.20 -14.90 -8.11
CA MET A 219 9.68 -15.99 -8.97
C MET A 219 11.13 -16.35 -8.62
N GLU A 220 11.56 -17.50 -9.14
CA GLU A 220 12.96 -17.93 -9.03
C GLU A 220 13.84 -17.26 -10.07
N TYR A 221 15.03 -16.85 -9.63
CA TYR A 221 16.09 -16.31 -10.46
C TYR A 221 17.41 -16.98 -10.14
N THR A 222 18.30 -17.03 -11.13
CA THR A 222 19.71 -17.37 -10.97
C THR A 222 20.52 -16.09 -11.01
N LEU A 223 21.41 -15.87 -10.03
CA LEU A 223 22.39 -14.80 -10.08
C LEU A 223 23.53 -15.20 -11.02
N PHE A 224 23.85 -14.35 -11.97
CA PHE A 224 25.02 -14.48 -12.85
C PHE A 224 26.06 -13.42 -12.48
N GLU A 225 27.33 -13.78 -12.60
CA GLU A 225 28.51 -12.93 -12.43
C GLU A 225 29.42 -13.17 -13.61
N ASP A 226 29.78 -12.11 -14.35
CA ASP A 226 30.62 -12.17 -15.54
C ASP A 226 30.17 -13.26 -16.55
N GLY A 227 28.86 -13.33 -16.78
CA GLY A 227 28.21 -14.28 -17.68
C GLY A 227 28.10 -15.71 -17.18
N LYS A 228 28.50 -16.01 -15.92
CA LYS A 228 28.46 -17.37 -15.35
C LYS A 228 27.49 -17.46 -14.17
N PRO A 229 26.76 -18.59 -14.02
CA PRO A 229 25.86 -18.78 -12.88
C PRO A 229 26.63 -18.88 -11.55
N LYS A 230 26.21 -18.10 -10.55
CA LYS A 230 26.79 -18.06 -9.20
C LYS A 230 25.83 -18.51 -8.11
N SER A 231 24.56 -18.67 -8.43
CA SER A 231 23.59 -19.27 -7.51
C SER A 231 22.81 -20.38 -8.22
N GLU A 232 22.24 -21.28 -7.46
CA GLU A 232 21.11 -22.07 -7.93
C GLU A 232 19.89 -21.18 -8.12
N LYS A 233 18.85 -21.66 -8.80
CA LYS A 233 17.55 -21.00 -8.87
C LYS A 233 16.98 -20.81 -7.47
N LYS A 234 16.75 -19.58 -7.06
CA LYS A 234 16.24 -19.19 -5.73
C LYS A 234 15.32 -17.99 -5.81
N TYR A 235 14.50 -17.81 -4.78
CA TYR A 235 13.61 -16.64 -4.65
C TYR A 235 14.37 -15.42 -4.14
N LEU A 236 15.39 -14.96 -4.87
CA LEU A 236 16.35 -13.93 -4.44
C LEU A 236 15.68 -12.60 -4.06
N LEU A 237 14.54 -12.28 -4.68
CA LEU A 237 13.80 -11.03 -4.51
C LEU A 237 12.59 -11.17 -3.58
N SER A 238 12.32 -12.37 -3.01
CA SER A 238 11.10 -12.63 -2.25
C SER A 238 11.22 -12.13 -0.80
N MET A 239 10.67 -10.93 -0.51
CA MET A 239 10.66 -10.36 0.84
C MET A 239 9.86 -11.21 1.82
N ASN A 240 10.34 -11.28 3.07
CA ASN A 240 9.60 -11.76 4.23
C ASN A 240 8.44 -10.81 4.56
N ASP A 241 7.46 -11.28 5.33
CA ASP A 241 6.33 -10.44 5.75
C ASP A 241 6.69 -9.62 7.00
N LEU A 242 6.28 -8.36 7.01
CA LEU A 242 6.50 -7.46 8.14
C LEU A 242 5.72 -7.93 9.37
N ASN A 243 6.35 -7.91 10.53
CA ASN A 243 5.70 -8.09 11.82
C ASN A 243 6.46 -7.29 12.89
N THR A 244 5.84 -6.23 13.38
CA THR A 244 6.43 -5.32 14.38
C THR A 244 5.77 -5.41 15.76
N LEU A 245 4.96 -6.45 16.00
CA LEU A 245 4.10 -6.57 17.17
C LEU A 245 4.86 -6.47 18.49
N ASP A 246 6.07 -7.05 18.58
CA ASP A 246 6.95 -7.03 19.75
C ASP A 246 7.75 -5.72 19.89
N LYS A 247 7.53 -4.73 18.99
CA LYS A 247 8.16 -3.42 18.96
C LYS A 247 7.14 -2.28 18.94
N ILE A 248 5.91 -2.57 19.36
CA ILE A 248 4.82 -1.60 19.29
C ILE A 248 5.09 -0.34 20.12
N ASN A 249 5.83 -0.46 21.23
CA ASN A 249 6.27 0.65 22.07
C ASN A 249 7.11 1.66 21.27
N ASP A 250 8.13 1.18 20.54
CA ASP A 250 9.06 2.03 19.78
C ASP A 250 8.30 2.83 18.70
N LEU A 251 7.27 2.18 18.11
CA LEU A 251 6.43 2.81 17.09
C LEU A 251 5.48 3.87 17.69
N ILE A 252 4.86 3.58 18.83
CA ILE A 252 3.99 4.54 19.54
C ILE A 252 4.80 5.76 19.98
N GLU A 253 5.97 5.54 20.55
CA GLU A 253 6.86 6.58 21.04
C GLU A 253 7.53 7.41 19.93
N SER A 254 7.53 6.90 18.69
CA SER A 254 8.04 7.65 17.53
C SER A 254 7.16 8.83 17.13
N GLY A 255 5.93 8.90 17.63
CA GLY A 255 4.97 9.95 17.28
C GLY A 255 4.13 9.67 16.04
N VAL A 256 4.22 8.47 15.46
CA VAL A 256 3.35 8.01 14.37
C VAL A 256 1.89 8.01 14.82
N THR A 257 1.00 8.45 13.96
CA THR A 257 -0.43 8.62 14.26
C THR A 257 -1.29 7.47 13.78
N SER A 258 -0.87 6.72 12.74
CA SER A 258 -1.64 5.63 12.16
C SER A 258 -0.77 4.40 11.88
N PHE A 259 -1.24 3.24 12.32
CA PHE A 259 -0.63 1.92 12.08
C PHE A 259 -1.44 1.14 11.09
N LYS A 260 -0.86 0.87 9.91
CA LYS A 260 -1.52 0.20 8.79
C LYS A 260 -1.17 -1.26 8.70
N ILE A 261 -2.19 -2.10 8.60
CA ILE A 261 -2.06 -3.52 8.30
C ILE A 261 -2.20 -3.72 6.78
N GLU A 262 -1.25 -4.40 6.14
CA GLU A 262 -1.38 -4.82 4.74
C GLU A 262 -2.15 -6.13 4.65
N GLY A 263 -3.15 -6.23 3.73
CA GLY A 263 -3.89 -7.48 3.61
C GLY A 263 -5.24 -7.45 2.90
N ARG A 264 -5.57 -6.51 2.00
CA ARG A 264 -6.87 -6.45 1.29
C ARG A 264 -7.24 -7.72 0.50
N MET A 265 -6.25 -8.52 0.14
CA MET A 265 -6.44 -9.82 -0.54
C MET A 265 -6.36 -11.01 0.42
N LYS A 266 -6.43 -10.78 1.72
CA LYS A 266 -6.36 -11.81 2.76
C LYS A 266 -7.75 -12.16 3.28
N SER A 267 -7.88 -13.37 3.86
CA SER A 267 -9.14 -13.82 4.43
C SER A 267 -9.59 -12.99 5.65
N ALA A 268 -10.87 -13.03 5.97
CA ALA A 268 -11.45 -12.40 7.15
C ALA A 268 -10.78 -12.88 8.46
N GLN A 269 -10.38 -14.16 8.54
CA GLN A 269 -9.67 -14.71 9.69
C GLN A 269 -8.31 -14.02 9.88
N TYR A 270 -7.55 -13.79 8.79
CA TYR A 270 -6.29 -13.05 8.86
C TYR A 270 -6.54 -11.61 9.31
N VAL A 271 -7.49 -10.92 8.69
CA VAL A 271 -7.80 -9.53 9.02
C VAL A 271 -8.20 -9.39 10.49
N GLY A 272 -9.14 -10.20 10.97
CA GLY A 272 -9.60 -10.16 12.37
C GLY A 272 -8.48 -10.45 13.37
N ALA A 273 -7.73 -11.53 13.16
CA ALA A 273 -6.69 -11.94 14.10
C ALA A 273 -5.52 -10.94 14.16
N VAL A 274 -5.06 -10.42 13.00
CA VAL A 274 -4.00 -9.42 12.97
C VAL A 274 -4.49 -8.11 13.60
N THR A 275 -5.70 -7.65 13.27
CA THR A 275 -6.28 -6.44 13.86
C THR A 275 -6.37 -6.56 15.37
N LYS A 276 -6.89 -7.68 15.88
CA LYS A 276 -6.98 -7.94 17.31
C LYS A 276 -5.62 -7.92 17.99
N ALA A 277 -4.63 -8.58 17.40
CA ALA A 277 -3.28 -8.64 17.95
C ALA A 277 -2.66 -7.24 18.15
N TYR A 278 -2.80 -6.37 17.14
CA TYR A 278 -2.30 -4.99 17.25
C TYR A 278 -3.17 -4.12 18.15
N ALA A 279 -4.50 -4.24 18.09
CA ALA A 279 -5.41 -3.50 18.97
C ALA A 279 -5.13 -3.81 20.44
N ASP A 280 -5.04 -5.09 20.82
CA ASP A 280 -4.75 -5.52 22.18
C ASP A 280 -3.36 -5.04 22.65
N SER A 281 -2.35 -5.13 21.77
CA SER A 281 -0.98 -4.69 22.09
C SER A 281 -0.86 -3.18 22.27
N ILE A 282 -1.52 -2.40 21.43
CA ILE A 282 -1.57 -0.93 21.56
C ILE A 282 -2.28 -0.55 22.86
N HIS A 283 -3.45 -1.14 23.11
CA HIS A 283 -4.24 -0.86 24.31
C HIS A 283 -3.46 -1.19 25.58
N TYR A 284 -2.89 -2.40 25.64
CA TYR A 284 -2.10 -2.85 26.78
C TYR A 284 -0.89 -1.93 27.05
N TYR A 285 -0.17 -1.52 25.99
CA TYR A 285 0.95 -0.61 26.16
C TYR A 285 0.53 0.79 26.60
N LEU A 286 -0.56 1.33 26.06
CA LEU A 286 -1.05 2.66 26.46
C LEU A 286 -1.49 2.68 27.93
N GLU A 287 -2.07 1.58 28.41
CA GLU A 287 -2.60 1.46 29.77
C GLU A 287 -1.49 1.14 30.80
N HIS A 288 -0.61 0.18 30.48
CA HIS A 288 0.34 -0.36 31.45
C HIS A 288 1.79 0.10 31.23
N LYS A 289 2.11 0.73 30.09
CA LYS A 289 3.48 1.09 29.67
C LYS A 289 4.43 -0.13 29.62
N LYS A 290 3.88 -1.31 29.34
CA LYS A 290 4.58 -2.59 29.23
C LYS A 290 4.17 -3.28 27.93
N LEU A 291 5.09 -4.06 27.36
CA LEU A 291 4.76 -4.91 26.21
C LEU A 291 3.91 -6.09 26.64
N LEU A 292 2.90 -6.40 25.83
CA LEU A 292 2.14 -7.63 25.93
C LEU A 292 3.05 -8.82 25.54
N ASP A 293 2.89 -9.98 26.20
CA ASP A 293 3.56 -11.19 25.70
C ASP A 293 2.96 -11.63 24.36
N THR A 294 3.73 -11.43 23.31
CA THR A 294 3.31 -11.68 21.93
C THR A 294 3.66 -13.07 21.42
N LYS A 295 4.29 -13.95 22.22
CA LYS A 295 4.78 -15.26 21.77
C LYS A 295 3.66 -16.14 21.19
N THR A 296 2.60 -16.35 21.97
CA THR A 296 1.43 -17.13 21.54
C THR A 296 0.68 -16.46 20.39
N ILE A 297 0.56 -15.13 20.42
CA ILE A 297 -0.07 -14.35 19.37
C ILE A 297 0.70 -14.53 18.05
N SER A 298 2.02 -14.40 18.09
CA SER A 298 2.88 -14.58 16.90
C SER A 298 2.79 -15.98 16.32
N GLN A 299 2.63 -17.02 17.14
CA GLN A 299 2.38 -18.38 16.66
C GLN A 299 1.06 -18.46 15.88
N THR A 300 -0.02 -17.87 16.40
CA THR A 300 -1.32 -17.79 15.70
C THR A 300 -1.20 -17.06 14.36
N LEU A 301 -0.48 -15.92 14.33
CA LEU A 301 -0.30 -15.16 13.08
C LEU A 301 0.50 -15.94 12.04
N LYS A 302 1.47 -16.77 12.45
CA LYS A 302 2.20 -17.68 11.54
C LYS A 302 1.30 -18.71 10.87
N LEU A 303 0.27 -19.19 11.57
CA LEU A 303 -0.69 -20.16 11.01
C LEU A 303 -1.61 -19.55 9.94
N LEU A 304 -1.90 -18.25 10.04
CA LEU A 304 -2.81 -17.60 9.11
C LEU A 304 -2.12 -17.24 7.79
N PHE A 305 -1.00 -16.57 7.86
CA PHE A 305 -0.15 -16.29 6.71
C PHE A 305 1.21 -15.75 7.10
N ASN A 306 2.29 -16.36 6.61
CA ASN A 306 3.64 -15.78 6.68
C ASN A 306 4.56 -16.41 5.62
N ARG A 307 5.56 -15.61 5.19
CA ARG A 307 6.72 -16.03 4.39
C ARG A 307 8.01 -15.96 5.19
N SER A 308 7.96 -16.26 6.46
CA SER A 308 8.81 -15.80 7.56
C SER A 308 8.50 -14.34 7.90
N PHE A 309 8.88 -13.94 9.14
CA PHE A 309 8.67 -12.57 9.59
C PHE A 309 9.96 -11.77 9.64
N THR A 310 9.87 -10.50 9.33
CA THR A 310 10.94 -9.50 9.41
C THR A 310 10.43 -8.23 10.09
N LYS A 311 11.35 -7.46 10.68
CA LYS A 311 11.08 -6.09 11.14
C LYS A 311 11.23 -5.05 10.04
N GLY A 312 11.73 -5.49 8.88
CA GLY A 312 11.93 -4.64 7.71
C GLY A 312 12.97 -3.54 7.92
N TYR A 313 13.01 -2.63 6.98
CA TYR A 313 13.88 -1.46 7.05
C TYR A 313 13.46 -0.48 8.14
N LEU A 314 12.19 -0.49 8.52
CA LEU A 314 11.63 0.37 9.56
C LEU A 314 12.44 0.27 10.87
N LEU A 315 12.83 -0.93 11.25
CA LEU A 315 13.60 -1.21 12.46
C LEU A 315 15.03 -1.68 12.15
N ASN A 316 15.57 -1.28 10.99
CA ASN A 316 16.95 -1.53 10.56
C ASN A 316 17.36 -3.01 10.59
N GLU A 317 16.45 -3.91 10.20
CA GLU A 317 16.77 -5.32 10.15
C GLU A 317 17.80 -5.62 9.05
N GLN A 318 18.71 -6.56 9.35
CA GLN A 318 19.80 -6.91 8.44
C GLN A 318 19.30 -7.64 7.19
N ASN A 319 20.06 -7.54 6.11
CA ASN A 319 19.75 -8.07 4.79
C ASN A 319 19.40 -9.57 4.77
N ASP A 320 20.05 -10.39 5.61
CA ASP A 320 19.81 -11.83 5.74
C ASP A 320 18.37 -12.17 6.16
N LYS A 321 17.75 -11.30 6.97
CA LYS A 321 16.39 -11.48 7.48
C LYS A 321 15.29 -10.81 6.62
N LEU A 322 15.66 -10.06 5.57
CA LEU A 322 14.70 -9.34 4.76
C LEU A 322 13.99 -10.23 3.73
N THR A 323 14.68 -11.23 3.17
CA THR A 323 14.13 -12.10 2.12
C THR A 323 14.20 -13.57 2.48
N SER A 324 13.18 -14.33 2.01
CA SER A 324 13.18 -15.78 2.04
C SER A 324 13.57 -16.30 0.66
N THR A 325 14.79 -16.83 0.55
CA THR A 325 15.28 -17.41 -0.71
C THR A 325 14.73 -18.80 -0.99
N TYR A 326 14.01 -19.37 -0.04
CA TYR A 326 13.56 -20.76 -0.07
C TYR A 326 12.14 -20.90 -0.64
N ARG A 327 11.19 -20.06 -0.24
CA ARG A 327 9.77 -20.17 -0.61
C ARG A 327 9.07 -18.81 -0.71
N PRO A 328 8.26 -18.55 -1.77
CA PRO A 328 7.56 -17.28 -1.96
C PRO A 328 6.16 -17.27 -1.33
N ASN A 329 5.66 -18.45 -0.93
CA ASN A 329 4.30 -18.68 -0.43
C ASN A 329 4.25 -18.82 1.09
N HIS A 330 3.03 -18.99 1.61
CA HIS A 330 2.79 -19.28 3.01
C HIS A 330 3.55 -20.52 3.50
N ILE A 331 4.32 -20.37 4.58
CA ILE A 331 5.12 -21.44 5.18
C ILE A 331 4.37 -22.12 6.32
N GLY A 332 3.63 -21.34 7.13
CA GLY A 332 2.99 -21.85 8.36
C GLY A 332 3.90 -21.80 9.59
N GLN A 333 3.55 -22.61 10.61
CA GLN A 333 4.29 -22.77 11.84
C GLN A 333 5.03 -24.12 11.83
N LYS A 334 6.33 -24.12 12.13
CA LYS A 334 7.07 -25.38 12.27
C LYS A 334 6.51 -26.19 13.43
N VAL A 335 6.11 -27.44 13.15
CA VAL A 335 5.48 -28.32 14.13
C VAL A 335 6.28 -29.57 14.43
N GLY A 336 7.29 -29.88 13.62
CA GLY A 336 8.11 -31.07 13.84
C GLY A 336 9.11 -31.34 12.73
N LYS A 337 9.65 -32.54 12.75
CA LYS A 337 10.63 -33.04 11.79
C LYS A 337 10.36 -34.48 11.48
N VAL A 338 10.48 -34.88 10.21
CA VAL A 338 10.40 -36.27 9.81
C VAL A 338 11.61 -37.03 10.33
N ILE A 339 11.40 -38.06 11.16
CA ILE A 339 12.46 -38.87 11.76
C ILE A 339 12.60 -40.24 11.11
N ALA A 340 11.56 -40.70 10.40
CA ALA A 340 11.62 -41.94 9.65
C ALA A 340 10.60 -41.90 8.50
N THR A 341 10.98 -42.55 7.38
CA THR A 341 10.16 -42.65 6.18
C THR A 341 10.03 -44.10 5.75
N TYR A 342 8.81 -44.52 5.40
CA TYR A 342 8.45 -45.84 4.92
C TYR A 342 7.60 -45.70 3.64
N PRO A 343 7.35 -46.79 2.86
CA PRO A 343 6.66 -46.65 1.55
C PRO A 343 5.33 -45.90 1.56
N HIS A 344 4.53 -45.97 2.62
CA HIS A 344 3.22 -45.31 2.68
C HIS A 344 2.98 -44.61 4.00
N LYS A 345 4.02 -44.37 4.78
CA LYS A 345 3.92 -43.72 6.08
C LYS A 345 5.20 -43.02 6.48
N ILE A 346 5.05 -42.02 7.32
CA ILE A 346 6.14 -41.26 7.92
C ILE A 346 5.97 -41.21 9.43
N LYS A 347 7.09 -41.05 10.14
CA LYS A 347 7.10 -40.71 11.57
C LYS A 347 7.66 -39.31 11.76
N ILE A 348 6.93 -38.49 12.50
CA ILE A 348 7.27 -37.08 12.78
C ILE A 348 7.50 -36.93 14.28
N GLN A 349 8.63 -36.39 14.67
CA GLN A 349 8.87 -35.90 16.02
C GLN A 349 8.27 -34.52 16.17
N LEU A 350 7.27 -34.38 17.04
CA LEU A 350 6.58 -33.09 17.22
C LEU A 350 7.32 -32.15 18.17
N ILE A 351 7.26 -30.85 17.88
CA ILE A 351 7.67 -29.74 18.76
C ILE A 351 6.47 -28.85 19.12
N GLU A 352 5.39 -28.95 18.38
CA GLU A 352 4.12 -28.23 18.58
C GLU A 352 2.94 -29.20 18.39
N PRO A 353 1.76 -28.91 18.94
CA PRO A 353 0.59 -29.78 18.81
C PRO A 353 0.12 -29.94 17.36
N LEU A 354 -0.38 -31.14 17.03
CA LEU A 354 -0.96 -31.47 15.73
C LEU A 354 -2.30 -32.16 15.92
N SER A 355 -3.29 -31.80 15.12
CA SER A 355 -4.67 -32.29 15.22
C SER A 355 -5.18 -32.84 13.88
N GLN A 356 -6.19 -33.71 13.93
CA GLN A 356 -6.96 -34.06 12.72
C GLN A 356 -7.56 -32.80 12.09
N LYS A 357 -7.63 -32.78 10.75
CA LYS A 357 -8.04 -31.66 9.90
C LYS A 357 -7.05 -30.50 9.80
N ASP A 358 -5.94 -30.51 10.58
CA ASP A 358 -4.84 -29.59 10.32
C ASP A 358 -4.26 -29.87 8.92
N LYS A 359 -3.80 -28.80 8.23
CA LYS A 359 -3.04 -28.94 6.98
C LYS A 359 -1.57 -28.76 7.26
N ILE A 360 -0.77 -29.74 6.84
CA ILE A 360 0.69 -29.65 6.94
C ILE A 360 1.37 -29.54 5.59
N VAL A 361 2.57 -29.00 5.62
CA VAL A 361 3.51 -28.94 4.50
C VAL A 361 4.83 -29.52 4.97
N ILE A 362 5.37 -30.45 4.23
CA ILE A 362 6.70 -31.04 4.43
C ILE A 362 7.62 -30.37 3.42
N LEU A 363 8.63 -29.66 3.91
CA LEU A 363 9.53 -28.88 3.07
C LEU A 363 10.65 -29.78 2.54
N GLN A 364 10.70 -29.92 1.23
CA GLN A 364 11.71 -30.66 0.49
C GLN A 364 11.82 -30.09 -0.94
N LYS A 365 12.64 -30.69 -1.83
CA LYS A 365 12.84 -30.17 -3.21
C LYS A 365 11.51 -29.96 -3.94
N GLU A 366 10.56 -30.89 -3.76
CA GLU A 366 9.17 -30.75 -4.16
C GLU A 366 8.31 -30.87 -2.92
N ASP A 367 7.77 -29.75 -2.44
CA ASP A 367 6.99 -29.70 -1.21
C ASP A 367 5.76 -30.59 -1.29
N VAL A 368 5.49 -31.32 -0.21
CA VAL A 368 4.31 -32.16 -0.07
C VAL A 368 3.36 -31.57 0.96
N SER A 369 2.11 -31.35 0.57
CA SER A 369 1.09 -30.80 1.48
C SER A 369 -0.18 -31.62 1.47
N PHE A 370 -0.76 -31.87 2.65
CA PHE A 370 -2.00 -32.61 2.80
C PHE A 370 -2.71 -32.28 4.12
N TYR A 371 -4.01 -32.59 4.16
CA TYR A 371 -4.80 -32.52 5.39
C TYR A 371 -4.64 -33.82 6.19
N ILE A 372 -4.51 -33.71 7.50
CA ILE A 372 -4.41 -34.87 8.39
C ILE A 372 -5.79 -35.50 8.55
N SER A 373 -5.98 -36.69 7.97
CA SER A 373 -7.20 -37.48 8.11
C SER A 373 -7.16 -38.34 9.38
N LYS A 374 -6.05 -39.09 9.56
CA LYS A 374 -5.80 -39.98 10.70
C LYS A 374 -4.36 -39.86 11.13
N MET A 375 -4.09 -40.04 12.43
CA MET A 375 -2.75 -40.10 12.98
C MET A 375 -2.68 -41.07 14.13
N LYS A 376 -1.52 -41.69 14.32
CA LYS A 376 -1.24 -42.64 15.42
C LYS A 376 -0.12 -42.11 16.31
N VAL A 377 -0.29 -42.32 17.61
CA VAL A 377 0.77 -42.17 18.63
C VAL A 377 0.87 -43.49 19.38
N LYS A 378 2.06 -44.08 19.43
CA LYS A 378 2.26 -45.40 20.05
C LYS A 378 1.24 -46.44 19.57
N GLU A 379 1.08 -46.58 18.24
CA GLU A 379 0.17 -47.50 17.53
C GLU A 379 -1.34 -47.25 17.78
N LYS A 380 -1.75 -46.25 18.57
CA LYS A 380 -3.16 -45.89 18.81
C LYS A 380 -3.57 -44.68 17.97
N TYR A 381 -4.75 -44.74 17.35
CA TYR A 381 -5.32 -43.58 16.69
C TYR A 381 -5.71 -42.50 17.69
N VAL A 382 -5.29 -41.26 17.42
CA VAL A 382 -5.57 -40.11 18.27
C VAL A 382 -6.10 -38.96 17.47
N PRO A 383 -7.04 -38.17 17.98
CA PRO A 383 -7.52 -36.96 17.31
C PRO A 383 -6.53 -35.80 17.40
N LYS A 384 -5.65 -35.81 18.40
CA LYS A 384 -4.66 -34.78 18.70
C LYS A 384 -3.41 -35.40 19.30
N ALA A 385 -2.24 -34.91 18.90
CA ALA A 385 -0.93 -35.27 19.45
C ALA A 385 -0.24 -34.00 19.98
N PHE A 386 0.68 -34.21 20.93
CA PHE A 386 1.31 -33.16 21.73
C PHE A 386 2.83 -33.06 21.49
N PRO A 387 3.46 -31.93 21.89
CA PRO A 387 4.90 -31.76 21.77
C PRO A 387 5.65 -32.95 22.42
N ASN A 388 6.78 -33.33 21.82
CA ASN A 388 7.63 -34.48 22.16
C ASN A 388 7.03 -35.87 21.86
N GLU A 389 5.83 -35.95 21.27
CA GLU A 389 5.29 -37.23 20.77
C GLU A 389 5.80 -37.53 19.37
N ILE A 390 5.89 -38.82 19.03
CA ILE A 390 6.12 -39.28 17.66
C ILE A 390 4.79 -39.65 17.04
N VAL A 391 4.44 -38.96 15.98
CA VAL A 391 3.21 -39.19 15.22
C VAL A 391 3.51 -39.99 13.96
N GLU A 392 2.74 -41.03 13.69
CA GLU A 392 2.74 -41.75 12.43
C GLU A 392 1.57 -41.25 11.56
N LEU A 393 1.92 -40.84 10.33
CA LEU A 393 0.95 -40.40 9.31
C LEU A 393 1.07 -41.22 8.05
N GLU A 394 -0.06 -41.50 7.40
CA GLU A 394 -0.10 -42.09 6.07
C GLU A 394 0.22 -41.03 5.01
N VAL A 395 1.06 -41.39 4.02
CA VAL A 395 1.45 -40.50 2.92
C VAL A 395 1.51 -41.28 1.62
N HIS A 396 1.19 -40.60 0.49
CA HIS A 396 1.23 -41.20 -0.84
C HIS A 396 2.40 -40.68 -1.71
N SER A 397 3.20 -39.77 -1.15
CA SER A 397 4.36 -39.15 -1.82
C SER A 397 5.66 -39.61 -1.17
N LEU A 398 6.75 -39.55 -1.93
CA LEU A 398 8.09 -39.78 -1.39
C LEU A 398 8.48 -38.61 -0.48
N ILE A 399 8.80 -38.89 0.76
CA ILE A 399 9.19 -37.92 1.76
C ILE A 399 10.66 -38.15 2.15
N GLN A 400 11.42 -37.05 2.16
CA GLN A 400 12.81 -37.06 2.59
C GLN A 400 12.90 -37.20 4.12
N ASN A 401 13.79 -38.07 4.57
CA ASN A 401 14.10 -38.14 5.98
C ASN A 401 14.75 -36.84 6.47
N GLN A 402 14.50 -36.43 7.70
CA GLN A 402 14.95 -35.17 8.29
C GLN A 402 14.30 -33.91 7.69
N ALA A 403 13.27 -34.02 6.85
CA ALA A 403 12.53 -32.90 6.34
C ALA A 403 11.76 -32.17 7.46
N ASP A 404 11.73 -30.84 7.39
CA ASP A 404 10.97 -30.01 8.32
C ASP A 404 9.49 -30.02 7.99
N VAL A 405 8.65 -30.13 9.04
CA VAL A 405 7.18 -30.17 8.92
C VAL A 405 6.57 -28.89 9.48
N TYR A 406 5.75 -28.26 8.67
CA TYR A 406 5.05 -27.02 9.03
C TYR A 406 3.54 -27.24 8.99
N LYS A 407 2.81 -26.68 9.96
CA LYS A 407 1.36 -26.58 9.96
C LYS A 407 0.97 -25.23 9.33
N CYS A 408 0.26 -25.28 8.21
CA CYS A 408 -0.18 -24.10 7.49
C CYS A 408 -1.69 -23.83 7.62
N LEU A 409 -2.43 -24.69 8.32
CA LEU A 409 -3.80 -24.49 8.72
C LEU A 409 -4.07 -25.28 10.01
N ASP A 410 -4.70 -24.61 10.98
CA ASP A 410 -5.20 -25.18 12.23
C ASP A 410 -6.71 -25.02 12.27
N ASP A 411 -7.46 -26.11 12.04
CA ASP A 411 -8.94 -26.08 11.91
C ASP A 411 -9.62 -25.56 13.17
N GLN A 412 -9.13 -25.95 14.36
CA GLN A 412 -9.71 -25.51 15.63
C GLN A 412 -9.47 -24.01 15.83
N LYS A 413 -8.25 -23.55 15.53
CA LYS A 413 -7.87 -22.14 15.70
C LYS A 413 -8.62 -21.23 14.75
N LEU A 414 -8.86 -21.67 13.51
CA LEU A 414 -9.66 -20.93 12.55
C LEU A 414 -11.11 -20.75 13.04
N LYS A 415 -11.72 -21.79 13.59
CA LYS A 415 -13.07 -21.72 14.17
C LYS A 415 -13.14 -20.76 15.36
N GLU A 416 -12.13 -20.76 16.24
CA GLU A 416 -12.04 -19.81 17.34
C GLU A 416 -11.99 -18.36 16.84
N ILE A 417 -11.21 -18.10 15.79
CA ILE A 417 -11.09 -16.77 15.17
C ILE A 417 -12.42 -16.36 14.50
N GLU A 418 -13.08 -17.29 13.80
CA GLU A 418 -14.38 -17.03 13.16
C GLU A 418 -15.45 -16.65 14.18
N LEU A 419 -15.51 -17.36 15.29
CA LEU A 419 -16.41 -17.03 16.40
C LEU A 419 -16.09 -15.65 16.99
N ALA A 420 -14.81 -15.32 17.16
CA ALA A 420 -14.39 -14.01 17.64
C ALA A 420 -14.76 -12.88 16.65
N ASN A 421 -14.62 -13.12 15.34
CA ASN A 421 -15.00 -12.17 14.30
C ASN A 421 -16.50 -11.85 14.27
N GLN A 422 -17.34 -12.75 14.77
CA GLN A 422 -18.80 -12.57 14.86
C GLN A 422 -19.23 -11.79 16.10
N GLN A 423 -18.36 -11.61 17.08
CA GLN A 423 -18.69 -10.88 18.32
C GLN A 423 -18.76 -9.38 18.07
N THR A 424 -19.98 -8.86 17.94
CA THR A 424 -20.19 -7.43 17.74
C THR A 424 -20.01 -6.62 19.03
N LYS A 425 -19.22 -5.55 18.94
CA LYS A 425 -19.09 -4.57 20.00
C LYS A 425 -20.33 -3.69 20.04
N LYS A 426 -21.11 -3.79 21.14
CA LYS A 426 -22.32 -3.00 21.29
C LYS A 426 -22.05 -1.59 21.82
N ILE A 427 -22.71 -0.61 21.23
CA ILE A 427 -22.61 0.81 21.57
C ILE A 427 -23.47 1.09 22.82
N PRO A 428 -22.91 1.73 23.88
CA PRO A 428 -23.68 2.08 25.05
C PRO A 428 -24.62 3.26 24.78
N ILE A 429 -25.89 3.12 25.16
CA ILE A 429 -26.92 4.17 25.10
C ILE A 429 -27.63 4.33 26.43
N THR A 430 -28.07 5.57 26.65
CA THR A 430 -28.96 5.91 27.79
C THR A 430 -30.36 6.16 27.27
N LEU A 431 -31.35 5.65 27.98
CA LEU A 431 -32.75 5.75 27.64
C LEU A 431 -33.47 6.57 28.71
N PHE A 432 -34.31 7.52 28.29
CA PHE A 432 -35.21 8.30 29.15
C PHE A 432 -36.63 8.11 28.64
N PHE A 433 -37.50 7.55 29.45
CA PHE A 433 -38.87 7.27 29.08
C PHE A 433 -39.83 8.05 29.98
N GLU A 434 -40.84 8.69 29.36
CA GLU A 434 -41.87 9.46 30.04
C GLU A 434 -43.24 9.02 29.54
N ALA A 435 -44.15 8.82 30.46
CA ALA A 435 -45.56 8.50 30.18
C ALA A 435 -46.50 9.13 31.23
N PHE A 436 -47.43 9.95 30.76
CA PHE A 436 -48.44 10.65 31.55
C PHE A 436 -49.82 10.40 30.98
N LEU A 437 -50.84 10.51 31.83
CA LEU A 437 -52.21 10.29 31.44
C LEU A 437 -52.62 11.21 30.28
N ASN A 438 -53.24 10.63 29.25
CA ASN A 438 -53.71 11.35 28.05
C ASN A 438 -52.66 12.19 27.33
N GLN A 439 -51.38 11.89 27.51
CA GLN A 439 -50.28 12.51 26.75
C GLN A 439 -49.54 11.44 25.95
N PRO A 440 -48.92 11.81 24.78
CA PRO A 440 -48.13 10.86 24.06
C PRO A 440 -46.93 10.43 24.90
N MET A 441 -46.61 9.13 24.88
CA MET A 441 -45.39 8.63 25.51
C MET A 441 -44.17 9.18 24.77
N LYS A 442 -43.13 9.48 25.54
CA LYS A 442 -41.85 10.00 24.98
C LYS A 442 -40.73 9.07 25.33
N LEU A 443 -39.93 8.73 24.33
CA LEU A 443 -38.67 8.02 24.53
C LEU A 443 -37.52 8.85 23.95
N THR A 444 -36.59 9.26 24.80
CA THR A 444 -35.33 9.89 24.41
C THR A 444 -34.21 8.88 24.51
N ILE A 445 -33.48 8.70 23.43
CA ILE A 445 -32.25 7.89 23.41
C ILE A 445 -31.07 8.83 23.22
N MET A 446 -30.00 8.60 23.99
CA MET A 446 -28.77 9.36 23.89
C MET A 446 -27.55 8.41 23.86
N ASP A 447 -26.61 8.63 22.94
CA ASP A 447 -25.34 7.93 22.93
C ASP A 447 -24.22 8.80 23.56
N HIS A 448 -23.02 8.21 23.66
CA HIS A 448 -21.86 8.89 24.24
C HIS A 448 -21.24 9.98 23.32
N LEU A 449 -21.64 10.06 22.05
CA LEU A 449 -21.24 11.10 21.10
C LEU A 449 -22.13 12.35 21.17
N GLY A 450 -23.25 12.25 21.91
CA GLY A 450 -24.19 13.35 22.10
C GLY A 450 -25.36 13.36 21.11
N HIS A 451 -25.54 12.31 20.29
CA HIS A 451 -26.75 12.15 19.49
C HIS A 451 -27.95 11.95 20.44
N LYS A 452 -28.92 12.81 20.34
CA LYS A 452 -30.12 12.82 21.15
C LYS A 452 -31.34 12.68 20.26
N ILE A 453 -32.06 11.57 20.36
CA ILE A 453 -33.23 11.25 19.55
C ILE A 453 -34.43 11.22 20.47
N LEU A 454 -35.45 12.03 20.15
CA LEU A 454 -36.75 12.02 20.80
C LEU A 454 -37.78 11.42 19.84
N VAL A 455 -38.52 10.43 20.32
CA VAL A 455 -39.67 9.82 19.62
C VAL A 455 -40.89 9.92 20.52
N GLN A 456 -42.04 10.17 19.91
CA GLN A 456 -43.33 10.22 20.59
C GLN A 456 -44.27 9.16 20.03
N SER A 457 -45.05 8.52 20.88
CA SER A 457 -46.07 7.56 20.45
C SER A 457 -47.31 8.26 19.90
N GLU A 458 -47.99 7.59 18.98
CA GLU A 458 -49.35 7.96 18.59
C GLU A 458 -50.38 7.53 19.63
N TYR A 459 -50.01 6.60 20.50
CA TYR A 459 -50.84 6.10 21.60
C TYR A 459 -50.76 7.00 22.82
N PHE A 460 -51.91 7.25 23.46
CA PHE A 460 -52.05 8.03 24.68
C PHE A 460 -52.39 7.08 25.83
N PRO A 461 -51.55 6.94 26.85
CA PRO A 461 -51.82 6.09 28.01
C PRO A 461 -53.12 6.46 28.71
N GLN A 462 -53.91 5.45 29.06
CA GLN A 462 -55.16 5.59 29.76
C GLN A 462 -55.03 5.08 31.18
N GLN A 463 -55.88 5.56 32.07
CA GLN A 463 -55.96 5.09 33.47
C GLN A 463 -56.56 3.69 33.52
N SER A 464 -55.99 2.80 34.35
CA SER A 464 -56.48 1.46 34.54
C SER A 464 -56.42 1.08 36.03
N GLN A 465 -57.53 0.52 36.55
CA GLN A 465 -57.62 0.03 37.93
C GLN A 465 -57.07 -1.40 38.06
N THR A 466 -57.14 -2.21 37.04
CA THR A 466 -56.82 -3.65 37.07
C THR A 466 -55.60 -4.10 36.32
N ALA A 467 -55.19 -3.37 35.25
CA ALA A 467 -54.09 -3.74 34.34
C ALA A 467 -53.17 -2.55 34.10
N PHE A 468 -52.40 -2.16 35.11
CA PHE A 468 -51.42 -1.09 34.99
C PHE A 468 -50.02 -1.63 34.75
N MET A 469 -49.20 -0.88 33.99
CA MET A 469 -47.85 -1.25 33.65
C MET A 469 -46.89 -0.92 34.82
N ASN A 470 -46.11 -1.93 35.25
CA ASN A 470 -45.09 -1.74 36.26
C ASN A 470 -43.82 -1.15 35.59
N GLU A 471 -43.17 -0.24 36.27
CA GLU A 471 -41.92 0.39 35.82
C GLU A 471 -40.81 -0.66 35.50
N THR A 472 -40.76 -1.75 36.26
CA THR A 472 -39.82 -2.86 36.00
C THR A 472 -40.06 -3.49 34.64
N ILE A 473 -41.30 -3.77 34.27
CA ILE A 473 -41.69 -4.33 32.96
C ILE A 473 -41.38 -3.34 31.85
N ILE A 474 -41.60 -2.04 32.05
CA ILE A 474 -41.26 -0.99 31.09
C ILE A 474 -39.73 -1.01 30.84
N LYS A 475 -38.93 -0.98 31.88
CA LYS A 475 -37.47 -1.05 31.80
C LYS A 475 -37.02 -2.31 31.08
N GLU A 476 -37.55 -3.47 31.40
CA GLU A 476 -37.26 -4.73 30.73
C GLU A 476 -37.55 -4.69 29.22
N GLN A 477 -38.70 -4.11 28.82
CA GLN A 477 -39.09 -4.02 27.42
C GLN A 477 -38.20 -3.03 26.63
N LEU A 478 -37.86 -1.88 27.21
CA LEU A 478 -37.03 -0.85 26.59
C LEU A 478 -35.57 -1.31 26.45
N THR A 479 -35.10 -2.14 27.38
CA THR A 479 -33.72 -2.67 27.37
C THR A 479 -33.53 -3.92 26.50
N LYS A 480 -34.55 -4.44 25.83
CA LYS A 480 -34.50 -5.57 24.87
C LYS A 480 -33.80 -5.13 23.57
N LEU A 481 -32.47 -4.99 23.62
CA LEU A 481 -31.62 -4.52 22.52
C LEU A 481 -30.77 -5.63 21.87
N ASN A 482 -31.06 -6.92 22.18
CA ASN A 482 -30.19 -8.04 21.79
C ASN A 482 -29.94 -8.14 20.28
N ASN A 483 -30.93 -7.80 19.46
CA ASN A 483 -30.82 -7.83 17.98
C ASN A 483 -30.42 -6.46 17.39
N THR A 484 -29.76 -5.61 18.18
CA THR A 484 -29.30 -4.29 17.73
C THR A 484 -27.79 -4.12 18.02
N ASP A 485 -27.17 -3.13 17.43
CA ASP A 485 -25.78 -2.74 17.72
C ASP A 485 -25.62 -1.99 19.06
N TYR A 486 -26.68 -1.88 19.84
CA TYR A 486 -26.71 -1.08 21.05
C TYR A 486 -26.87 -1.94 22.32
N ARG A 487 -26.38 -1.41 23.44
CA ARG A 487 -26.63 -1.92 24.79
C ARG A 487 -27.10 -0.80 25.69
N CYS A 488 -28.09 -1.08 26.52
CA CYS A 488 -28.51 -0.11 27.51
C CYS A 488 -27.45 0.02 28.61
N GLN A 489 -26.96 1.25 28.82
CA GLN A 489 -26.10 1.60 29.95
C GLN A 489 -26.90 2.07 31.14
N ARG A 490 -27.97 2.83 30.90
CA ARG A 490 -28.85 3.38 31.88
C ARG A 490 -30.24 3.57 31.28
N VAL A 491 -31.28 3.29 32.06
CA VAL A 491 -32.64 3.58 31.70
C VAL A 491 -33.33 4.29 32.88
N ASP A 492 -33.84 5.47 32.63
CA ASP A 492 -34.62 6.27 33.58
C ASP A 492 -36.06 6.33 33.06
N CYS A 493 -37.03 6.13 33.96
CA CYS A 493 -38.44 6.14 33.65
C CYS A 493 -39.18 7.13 34.57
N HIS A 494 -39.93 8.04 33.97
CA HIS A 494 -40.92 8.89 34.66
C HIS A 494 -42.30 8.49 34.17
N VAL A 495 -42.99 7.68 34.98
CA VAL A 495 -44.28 7.11 34.60
C VAL A 495 -45.28 7.45 35.68
N GLU A 496 -46.42 8.04 35.31
CA GLU A 496 -47.52 8.30 36.19
C GLU A 496 -48.15 6.98 36.67
N LYS A 497 -48.66 6.94 37.88
CA LYS A 497 -49.19 5.70 38.49
C LYS A 497 -50.47 5.25 37.79
N GLN A 498 -50.69 3.94 37.75
CA GLN A 498 -51.90 3.29 37.25
C GLN A 498 -52.20 3.53 35.76
N LEU A 499 -51.18 3.66 34.94
CA LEU A 499 -51.32 3.76 33.48
C LEU A 499 -51.39 2.37 32.82
N PHE A 500 -52.28 2.22 31.85
CA PHE A 500 -52.29 1.11 30.92
C PHE A 500 -51.44 1.50 29.71
N ILE A 501 -50.38 0.72 29.43
CA ILE A 501 -49.48 0.90 28.30
C ILE A 501 -49.34 -0.45 27.57
N PRO A 502 -49.82 -0.57 26.33
CA PRO A 502 -49.65 -1.81 25.58
C PRO A 502 -48.17 -2.10 25.27
N LEU A 503 -47.73 -3.33 25.46
CA LEU A 503 -46.34 -3.75 25.14
C LEU A 503 -45.99 -3.51 23.68
N LYS A 504 -46.95 -3.59 22.78
CA LYS A 504 -46.77 -3.30 21.34
C LYS A 504 -46.28 -1.86 21.13
N GLU A 505 -46.88 -0.91 21.80
CA GLU A 505 -46.54 0.52 21.67
C GLU A 505 -45.14 0.82 22.24
N LEU A 506 -44.75 0.26 23.36
CA LEU A 506 -43.38 0.36 23.91
C LEU A 506 -42.35 -0.20 22.94
N ASN A 507 -42.63 -1.35 22.34
CA ASN A 507 -41.75 -1.99 21.39
C ASN A 507 -41.63 -1.23 20.06
N GLN A 508 -42.73 -0.59 19.63
CA GLN A 508 -42.72 0.27 18.43
C GLN A 508 -41.90 1.52 18.68
N LEU A 509 -42.13 2.20 19.81
CA LEU A 509 -41.39 3.41 20.20
C LEU A 509 -39.90 3.15 20.31
N ARG A 510 -39.47 2.02 20.93
CA ARG A 510 -38.10 1.59 21.00
C ARG A 510 -37.50 1.36 19.60
N ARG A 511 -38.20 0.63 18.72
CA ARG A 511 -37.71 0.33 17.36
C ARG A 511 -37.49 1.60 16.53
N GLU A 512 -38.45 2.52 16.60
CA GLU A 512 -38.37 3.81 15.91
C GLU A 512 -37.21 4.67 16.44
N ALA A 513 -37.05 4.76 17.75
CA ALA A 513 -35.95 5.51 18.35
C ALA A 513 -34.59 4.94 17.99
N ILE A 514 -34.46 3.60 17.97
CA ILE A 514 -33.22 2.94 17.52
C ILE A 514 -32.96 3.18 16.02
N ALA A 515 -33.97 3.14 15.16
CA ALA A 515 -33.82 3.41 13.73
C ALA A 515 -33.36 4.85 13.47
N LYS A 516 -33.97 5.84 14.14
CA LYS A 516 -33.55 7.24 14.02
C LYS A 516 -32.14 7.49 14.59
N LEU A 517 -31.76 6.81 15.68
CA LEU A 517 -30.38 6.89 16.19
C LEU A 517 -29.39 6.31 15.20
N LYS A 518 -29.73 5.18 14.57
CA LYS A 518 -28.91 4.56 13.54
C LYS A 518 -28.70 5.48 12.34
N GLU A 519 -29.76 6.16 11.90
CA GLU A 519 -29.69 7.16 10.82
C GLU A 519 -28.83 8.36 11.20
N ALA A 520 -29.04 8.95 12.38
CA ALA A 520 -28.25 10.08 12.86
C ALA A 520 -26.76 9.77 12.97
N ARG A 521 -26.40 8.53 13.31
CA ARG A 521 -25.00 8.07 13.37
C ARG A 521 -24.41 7.77 12.00
N SER A 522 -25.20 7.66 10.95
CA SER A 522 -24.70 7.37 9.59
C SER A 522 -24.14 8.60 8.87
N ILE A 523 -24.51 9.80 9.32
CA ILE A 523 -24.12 11.07 8.69
C ILE A 523 -22.99 11.68 9.51
N TYR A 524 -21.78 11.71 8.95
CA TYR A 524 -20.57 12.11 9.67
C TYR A 524 -20.04 13.48 9.28
N HIS A 525 -20.04 13.82 7.97
CA HIS A 525 -19.42 15.04 7.47
C HIS A 525 -20.40 16.08 6.92
N HIS A 526 -21.65 15.73 6.66
CA HIS A 526 -22.70 16.63 6.12
C HIS A 526 -22.25 17.39 4.84
N ARG A 527 -21.77 16.65 3.84
CA ARG A 527 -21.29 17.20 2.58
C ARG A 527 -22.40 17.34 1.55
N ASN A 528 -22.35 18.42 0.75
CA ASN A 528 -23.32 18.72 -0.28
C ASN A 528 -22.60 18.99 -1.62
N ILE A 529 -23.36 18.96 -2.70
CA ILE A 529 -22.83 19.24 -4.04
C ILE A 529 -22.25 20.66 -4.16
N SER A 530 -22.81 21.62 -3.41
CA SER A 530 -22.29 22.98 -3.33
C SER A 530 -20.93 23.13 -2.65
N ASP A 531 -20.44 22.10 -1.99
CA ASP A 531 -19.10 22.06 -1.40
C ASP A 531 -18.02 21.70 -2.42
N ILE A 532 -18.43 21.23 -3.62
CA ILE A 532 -17.53 20.85 -4.71
C ILE A 532 -17.22 22.10 -5.52
N LEU A 533 -15.93 22.46 -5.56
CA LEU A 533 -15.48 23.64 -6.29
C LEU A 533 -15.22 23.30 -7.78
N LEU A 534 -15.41 24.29 -8.64
CA LEU A 534 -15.02 24.16 -10.05
C LEU A 534 -13.48 24.20 -10.16
N ASP A 535 -12.96 23.48 -11.15
CA ASP A 535 -11.52 23.44 -11.42
C ASP A 535 -11.14 24.64 -12.32
N ASP A 536 -10.45 25.63 -11.74
CA ASP A 536 -9.88 26.78 -12.46
C ASP A 536 -8.34 26.77 -12.43
N THR A 537 -7.73 25.64 -12.07
CA THR A 537 -6.27 25.52 -11.89
C THR A 537 -5.54 25.33 -13.22
N THR A 538 -5.45 26.39 -14.01
CA THR A 538 -4.51 26.46 -15.14
C THR A 538 -3.34 27.35 -14.76
N GLY A 539 -2.13 26.78 -14.72
CA GLY A 539 -0.90 27.56 -14.53
C GLY A 539 -0.53 28.29 -15.82
N ASP A 540 -0.34 29.60 -15.75
CA ASP A 540 0.25 30.33 -16.87
C ASP A 540 1.74 30.07 -16.96
N PHE A 541 2.23 29.71 -18.12
CA PHE A 541 3.66 29.64 -18.40
C PHE A 541 3.97 30.27 -19.77
N ILE A 542 5.16 30.80 -19.91
CA ILE A 542 5.63 31.38 -21.19
C ILE A 542 6.33 30.28 -21.97
N SER A 543 5.68 29.79 -23.02
CA SER A 543 6.31 28.85 -23.94
C SER A 543 7.37 29.55 -24.80
N LYS A 544 8.47 28.86 -25.01
CA LYS A 544 9.43 29.25 -26.04
C LYS A 544 8.92 28.78 -27.40
N LYS A 545 9.22 29.53 -28.44
CA LYS A 545 8.95 29.12 -29.82
C LYS A 545 9.53 27.73 -30.06
N ARG A 546 8.72 26.82 -30.57
CA ARG A 546 9.10 25.43 -30.84
C ARG A 546 10.26 25.37 -31.82
N ASN A 547 11.25 24.50 -31.57
CA ASN A 547 12.36 24.27 -32.47
C ASN A 547 11.85 23.55 -33.72
N PRO A 548 12.32 23.90 -34.91
CA PRO A 548 11.99 23.20 -36.16
C PRO A 548 12.51 21.76 -36.22
N PHE A 549 13.44 21.38 -35.34
CA PHE A 549 13.98 20.03 -35.24
C PHE A 549 13.89 19.48 -33.84
N LEU A 550 13.69 18.14 -33.72
CA LEU A 550 13.80 17.42 -32.46
C LEU A 550 15.18 17.63 -31.85
N LYS A 551 15.19 17.79 -30.53
CA LYS A 551 16.41 17.81 -29.72
C LYS A 551 16.75 16.42 -29.28
N LEU A 552 18.06 16.16 -29.11
CA LEU A 552 18.58 14.88 -28.63
C LEU A 552 19.08 15.01 -27.19
N ALA A 553 18.50 14.21 -26.29
CA ALA A 553 18.98 14.02 -24.94
C ALA A 553 19.65 12.64 -24.81
N VAL A 554 20.80 12.58 -24.14
CA VAL A 554 21.50 11.32 -23.90
C VAL A 554 21.86 11.19 -22.42
N ARG A 555 21.51 10.07 -21.81
CA ARG A 555 21.93 9.73 -20.44
C ARG A 555 23.04 8.67 -20.49
N VAL A 556 24.13 8.93 -19.77
CA VAL A 556 25.26 8.03 -19.62
C VAL A 556 25.62 7.80 -18.16
N LYS A 557 26.25 6.66 -17.85
CA LYS A 557 26.55 6.20 -16.50
C LYS A 557 27.99 6.40 -16.06
N ASN A 558 28.93 6.51 -17.00
CA ASN A 558 30.36 6.62 -16.70
C ASN A 558 31.09 7.57 -17.67
N LEU A 559 32.35 7.88 -17.35
CA LEU A 559 33.16 8.82 -18.14
C LEU A 559 33.50 8.29 -19.53
N ASP A 560 33.67 6.98 -19.72
CA ASP A 560 34.01 6.38 -21.01
C ASP A 560 32.85 6.53 -21.99
N GLN A 561 31.63 6.27 -21.55
CA GLN A 561 30.40 6.54 -22.32
C GLN A 561 30.28 8.04 -22.65
N LEU A 562 30.61 8.94 -21.70
CA LEU A 562 30.59 10.39 -21.93
C LEU A 562 31.63 10.83 -22.97
N GLN A 563 32.83 10.28 -22.89
CA GLN A 563 33.88 10.58 -23.88
C GLN A 563 33.49 10.18 -25.32
N ALA A 564 32.76 9.09 -25.46
CA ALA A 564 32.20 8.63 -26.72
C ALA A 564 31.24 9.64 -27.38
N LEU A 565 30.70 10.58 -26.61
CA LEU A 565 29.75 11.59 -27.09
C LEU A 565 30.38 12.91 -27.56
N GLN A 566 31.71 13.11 -27.41
CA GLN A 566 32.37 14.41 -27.63
C GLN A 566 32.17 14.99 -29.03
N ASN A 567 32.04 14.14 -30.05
CA ASN A 567 31.96 14.56 -31.46
C ASN A 567 30.49 14.77 -31.93
N TYR A 568 29.51 14.62 -31.06
CA TYR A 568 28.11 14.73 -31.44
C TYR A 568 27.48 16.01 -30.87
N PRO A 569 26.64 16.72 -31.63
CA PRO A 569 25.96 17.93 -31.20
C PRO A 569 24.71 17.60 -30.37
N ILE A 570 24.92 17.04 -29.17
CA ILE A 570 23.88 16.66 -28.27
C ILE A 570 23.35 17.89 -27.49
N ASP A 571 22.03 18.03 -27.37
CA ASP A 571 21.38 19.15 -26.69
C ASP A 571 21.46 19.01 -25.18
N PHE A 572 21.18 17.82 -24.65
CA PHE A 572 21.16 17.52 -23.20
C PHE A 572 21.96 16.25 -22.92
N ILE A 573 22.91 16.33 -21.99
CA ILE A 573 23.69 15.17 -21.53
C ILE A 573 23.44 14.99 -20.04
N TYR A 574 22.82 13.87 -19.68
CA TYR A 574 22.53 13.53 -18.28
C TYR A 574 23.59 12.56 -17.73
N TYR A 575 24.10 12.88 -16.54
CA TYR A 575 25.14 12.10 -15.88
C TYR A 575 24.81 11.86 -14.41
N GLU A 576 24.87 10.60 -13.96
CA GLU A 576 24.31 10.21 -12.65
C GLU A 576 25.36 10.06 -11.54
N ASP A 577 26.63 9.76 -11.87
CA ASP A 577 27.65 9.51 -10.85
C ASP A 577 28.17 10.80 -10.21
N GLU A 578 27.78 11.04 -8.93
CA GLU A 578 28.18 12.22 -8.15
C GLU A 578 29.70 12.32 -7.97
N LYS A 579 30.39 11.17 -7.82
CA LYS A 579 31.83 11.15 -7.53
C LYS A 579 32.69 11.66 -8.70
N THR A 580 32.27 11.36 -9.90
CA THR A 580 32.98 11.75 -11.13
C THR A 580 32.33 12.92 -11.88
N PHE A 581 31.25 13.51 -11.32
CA PHE A 581 30.51 14.60 -11.96
C PHE A 581 31.37 15.82 -12.30
N ALA A 582 32.26 16.22 -11.39
CA ALA A 582 33.18 17.33 -11.65
C ALA A 582 34.17 17.01 -12.82
N GLN A 583 34.52 15.75 -13.00
CA GLN A 583 35.35 15.32 -14.15
C GLN A 583 34.50 15.30 -15.43
N ALA A 584 33.26 14.84 -15.34
CA ALA A 584 32.32 14.86 -16.45
C ALA A 584 32.11 16.29 -17.00
N GLN A 585 31.98 17.29 -16.13
CA GLN A 585 31.84 18.70 -16.51
C GLN A 585 33.09 19.25 -17.20
N LYS A 586 34.29 18.72 -16.90
CA LYS A 586 35.54 19.09 -17.63
C LYS A 586 35.58 18.49 -19.03
N ILE A 587 35.01 17.29 -19.22
CA ILE A 587 34.90 16.63 -20.52
C ILE A 587 33.89 17.37 -21.41
N ASN A 588 32.72 17.71 -20.84
CA ASN A 588 31.68 18.46 -21.54
C ASN A 588 30.93 19.38 -20.55
N SER A 589 31.02 20.69 -20.76
CA SER A 589 30.41 21.69 -19.88
C SER A 589 28.86 21.71 -19.88
N LYS A 590 28.21 21.04 -20.86
CA LYS A 590 26.75 20.91 -20.97
C LYS A 590 26.19 19.77 -20.13
N VAL A 591 27.04 19.02 -19.43
CA VAL A 591 26.59 17.89 -18.59
C VAL A 591 25.69 18.38 -17.47
N ILE A 592 24.50 17.78 -17.39
CA ILE A 592 23.47 18.01 -16.39
C ILE A 592 23.49 16.84 -15.39
N TYR A 593 23.49 17.16 -14.11
CA TYR A 593 23.43 16.11 -13.08
C TYR A 593 22.07 15.41 -13.07
N SER A 594 22.09 14.08 -13.03
CA SER A 594 20.90 13.26 -12.85
C SER A 594 20.88 12.72 -11.41
N THR A 595 19.83 13.02 -10.63
CA THR A 595 19.78 12.63 -9.21
C THR A 595 19.70 11.13 -8.99
N GLY A 596 19.34 10.35 -10.01
CA GLY A 596 18.96 8.95 -9.85
C GLY A 596 17.63 8.79 -9.11
N ARG A 597 17.08 7.58 -9.11
CA ARG A 597 15.69 7.33 -8.66
C ARG A 597 15.47 7.45 -7.15
N ILE A 598 16.50 7.34 -6.33
CA ILE A 598 16.40 7.34 -4.86
C ILE A 598 17.16 8.49 -4.23
N ASN A 599 18.27 8.91 -4.82
CA ASN A 599 19.02 10.06 -4.35
C ASN A 599 18.30 11.36 -4.75
N GLN A 600 18.21 12.33 -3.83
CA GLN A 600 17.55 13.63 -4.06
C GLN A 600 18.52 14.81 -3.99
N LYS A 601 19.76 14.54 -3.62
CA LYS A 601 20.76 15.59 -3.44
C LYS A 601 21.30 16.02 -4.79
N ILE A 602 21.32 17.33 -5.04
CA ILE A 602 21.93 17.95 -6.22
C ILE A 602 23.28 18.56 -5.80
N PRO A 603 24.39 18.23 -6.50
CA PRO A 603 25.68 18.87 -6.21
C PRO A 603 25.62 20.38 -6.47
N ALA A 604 26.15 21.20 -5.57
CA ALA A 604 26.08 22.66 -5.64
C ALA A 604 26.71 23.26 -6.91
N GLN A 605 27.67 22.55 -7.53
CA GLN A 605 28.30 22.96 -8.80
C GLN A 605 27.41 22.72 -10.03
N SER A 606 26.33 21.95 -9.92
CA SER A 606 25.41 21.71 -11.04
C SER A 606 24.50 22.91 -11.23
N LYS A 607 24.44 23.46 -12.44
CA LYS A 607 23.50 24.55 -12.78
C LYS A 607 22.09 24.05 -13.09
N ALA A 608 21.97 22.80 -13.53
CA ALA A 608 20.72 22.16 -13.86
C ALA A 608 20.72 20.71 -13.37
N ALA A 609 19.54 20.16 -13.10
CA ALA A 609 19.42 18.78 -12.67
C ALA A 609 18.19 18.08 -13.27
N LEU A 610 18.39 16.81 -13.68
CA LEU A 610 17.33 15.87 -14.00
C LEU A 610 16.87 15.22 -12.70
N ILE A 611 15.64 15.52 -12.26
CA ILE A 611 15.11 15.06 -10.99
C ILE A 611 14.14 13.88 -11.15
N HIS A 612 14.23 12.91 -10.25
CA HIS A 612 13.41 11.69 -10.26
C HIS A 612 12.38 11.67 -9.15
N GLN A 613 12.43 12.62 -8.22
CA GLN A 613 11.60 12.67 -7.02
C GLN A 613 11.15 14.10 -6.73
N VAL A 614 9.90 14.27 -6.33
CA VAL A 614 9.31 15.58 -6.02
C VAL A 614 10.01 16.31 -4.87
N GLY A 615 10.74 15.62 -4.01
CA GLY A 615 11.52 16.25 -2.95
C GLY A 615 12.62 17.18 -3.47
N SER A 616 13.16 16.90 -4.66
CA SER A 616 14.19 17.74 -5.30
C SER A 616 13.62 19.07 -5.84
N ILE A 617 12.30 19.23 -5.91
CA ILE A 617 11.65 20.50 -6.30
C ILE A 617 11.97 21.63 -5.29
N GLN A 618 12.34 21.29 -4.07
CA GLN A 618 12.77 22.28 -3.06
C GLN A 618 14.06 23.02 -3.49
N GLU A 619 14.85 22.50 -4.44
CA GLU A 619 16.08 23.08 -4.97
C GLU A 619 15.84 24.00 -6.20
N LYS A 620 14.59 24.28 -6.57
CA LYS A 620 14.21 25.03 -7.78
C LYS A 620 14.75 26.47 -7.84
N ASP A 621 15.01 27.09 -6.68
CA ASP A 621 15.49 28.46 -6.60
C ASP A 621 17.02 28.55 -6.87
N THR A 622 17.71 27.42 -6.81
CA THR A 622 19.16 27.32 -6.99
C THR A 622 19.59 26.60 -8.25
N HIS A 623 18.68 25.79 -8.84
CA HIS A 623 18.98 24.93 -9.99
C HIS A 623 17.86 24.98 -11.02
N LEU A 624 18.20 24.92 -12.32
CA LEU A 624 17.23 24.62 -13.37
C LEU A 624 16.84 23.14 -13.29
N LEU A 625 15.58 22.84 -13.03
CA LEU A 625 15.11 21.48 -12.85
C LEU A 625 14.42 20.95 -14.12
N ILE A 626 14.70 19.68 -14.43
CA ILE A 626 14.06 18.89 -15.49
C ILE A 626 13.43 17.69 -14.82
N ALA A 627 12.15 17.43 -15.07
CA ALA A 627 11.48 16.25 -14.52
C ALA A 627 11.80 15.02 -15.38
N ASP A 628 12.24 13.94 -14.72
CA ASP A 628 12.59 12.67 -15.39
C ASP A 628 11.33 11.86 -15.77
N ILE A 629 11.47 10.97 -16.75
CA ILE A 629 10.42 10.03 -17.18
C ILE A 629 9.84 9.18 -16.04
N TYR A 630 10.56 9.02 -14.94
CA TYR A 630 10.13 8.28 -13.75
C TYR A 630 9.41 9.15 -12.71
N CYS A 631 9.15 10.43 -13.01
CA CYS A 631 8.25 11.26 -12.21
C CYS A 631 6.77 10.90 -12.39
N ASN A 632 6.48 9.89 -13.22
CA ASN A 632 5.14 9.34 -13.47
C ASN A 632 4.16 10.40 -14.03
N ILE A 633 4.58 11.21 -14.99
CA ILE A 633 3.74 12.19 -15.67
C ILE A 633 2.88 11.44 -16.70
N THR A 634 1.58 11.27 -16.39
CA THR A 634 0.64 10.46 -17.16
C THR A 634 -0.65 11.21 -17.53
N ASN A 635 -0.86 12.43 -17.01
CA ASN A 635 -2.03 13.26 -17.27
C ASN A 635 -1.71 14.75 -17.17
N SER A 636 -2.60 15.60 -17.68
CA SER A 636 -2.44 17.04 -17.73
C SER A 636 -2.38 17.71 -16.36
N TYR A 637 -3.07 17.20 -15.36
CA TYR A 637 -3.00 17.72 -13.98
C TYR A 637 -1.62 17.51 -13.35
N THR A 638 -0.96 16.40 -13.66
CA THR A 638 0.44 16.21 -13.20
C THR A 638 1.37 17.19 -13.91
N VAL A 639 1.16 17.49 -15.20
CA VAL A 639 1.89 18.54 -15.92
C VAL A 639 1.72 19.89 -15.22
N ASP A 640 0.49 20.25 -14.83
CA ASP A 640 0.20 21.50 -14.13
C ASP A 640 0.97 21.65 -12.82
N VAL A 641 1.09 20.58 -12.03
CA VAL A 641 1.87 20.60 -10.79
C VAL A 641 3.33 20.95 -11.06
N PHE A 642 3.96 20.41 -12.11
CA PHE A 642 5.34 20.75 -12.46
C PHE A 642 5.46 22.18 -13.00
N LEU A 643 4.55 22.63 -13.85
CA LEU A 643 4.50 24.00 -14.36
C LEU A 643 4.36 25.03 -13.23
N ASN A 644 3.44 24.81 -12.29
CA ASN A 644 3.21 25.67 -11.13
C ASN A 644 4.43 25.74 -10.19
N ASN A 645 5.35 24.78 -10.31
CA ASN A 645 6.64 24.75 -9.62
C ASN A 645 7.80 25.26 -10.49
N GLY A 646 7.53 25.82 -11.66
CA GLY A 646 8.53 26.42 -12.56
C GLY A 646 9.32 25.41 -13.42
N ILE A 647 8.90 24.14 -13.46
CA ILE A 647 9.54 23.10 -14.25
C ILE A 647 8.83 22.98 -15.59
N GLN A 648 9.51 23.43 -16.65
CA GLN A 648 8.95 23.48 -18.01
C GLN A 648 9.54 22.40 -18.96
N HIS A 649 10.49 21.61 -18.52
CA HIS A 649 11.06 20.48 -19.26
C HIS A 649 10.73 19.19 -18.50
N MET A 650 9.98 18.30 -19.17
CA MET A 650 9.37 17.14 -18.53
C MET A 650 9.49 15.88 -19.37
N GLY A 651 10.06 14.84 -18.79
CA GLY A 651 10.02 13.48 -19.32
C GLY A 651 8.67 12.81 -19.04
N LEU A 652 7.98 12.38 -20.10
CA LEU A 652 6.71 11.69 -19.97
C LEU A 652 6.91 10.21 -19.60
N SER A 653 5.93 9.63 -18.89
CA SER A 653 6.05 8.27 -18.35
C SER A 653 6.23 7.21 -19.46
N PRO A 654 7.14 6.23 -19.28
CA PRO A 654 7.30 5.12 -20.22
C PRO A 654 6.18 4.08 -20.16
N GLU A 655 5.19 4.25 -19.27
CA GLU A 655 3.96 3.43 -19.22
C GLU A 655 2.85 4.00 -20.15
N LEU A 656 3.07 5.15 -20.80
CA LEU A 656 2.12 5.70 -21.77
C LEU A 656 2.23 4.96 -23.12
N SER A 657 1.10 4.59 -23.69
CA SER A 657 1.01 4.13 -25.06
C SER A 657 1.02 5.31 -26.06
N LYS A 658 1.08 5.00 -27.34
CA LYS A 658 0.97 5.97 -28.44
C LYS A 658 -0.30 6.83 -28.32
N ASP A 659 -1.44 6.20 -28.05
CA ASP A 659 -2.73 6.88 -27.89
C ASP A 659 -2.78 7.73 -26.61
N HIS A 660 -2.30 7.20 -25.49
CA HIS A 660 -2.23 7.95 -24.23
C HIS A 660 -1.30 9.18 -24.32
N LEU A 661 -0.18 9.06 -25.05
CA LEU A 661 0.70 10.20 -25.32
C LEU A 661 -0.02 11.29 -26.13
N TYR A 662 -0.70 10.89 -27.19
CA TYR A 662 -1.47 11.79 -28.02
C TYR A 662 -2.54 12.53 -27.20
N GLU A 663 -3.38 11.80 -26.46
CA GLU A 663 -4.44 12.37 -25.62
C GLU A 663 -3.89 13.36 -24.59
N LEU A 664 -2.82 12.98 -23.87
CA LEU A 664 -2.17 13.86 -22.89
C LEU A 664 -1.66 15.14 -23.52
N VAL A 665 -0.92 15.06 -24.63
CA VAL A 665 -0.34 16.24 -25.28
C VAL A 665 -1.43 17.16 -25.84
N GLN A 666 -2.47 16.59 -26.47
CA GLN A 666 -3.60 17.40 -26.94
C GLN A 666 -4.33 18.10 -25.79
N LYS A 667 -4.54 17.39 -24.68
CA LYS A 667 -5.21 17.97 -23.51
C LYS A 667 -4.40 19.10 -22.88
N VAL A 668 -3.08 18.96 -22.75
CA VAL A 668 -2.21 20.04 -22.27
C VAL A 668 -2.28 21.24 -23.22
N LYS A 669 -2.28 21.01 -24.52
CA LYS A 669 -2.42 22.08 -25.53
C LYS A 669 -3.77 22.78 -25.44
N GLU A 670 -4.86 22.08 -25.21
CA GLU A 670 -6.18 22.64 -24.97
C GLU A 670 -6.22 23.52 -23.71
N ARG A 671 -5.65 23.05 -22.60
CA ARG A 671 -5.66 23.73 -21.30
C ARG A 671 -4.80 25.00 -21.30
N HIS A 672 -3.66 24.98 -21.94
CA HIS A 672 -2.67 26.06 -21.87
C HIS A 672 -2.49 26.84 -23.18
N HIS A 673 -3.13 26.41 -24.27
CA HIS A 673 -2.95 26.95 -25.63
C HIS A 673 -1.51 26.88 -26.16
N GLN A 674 -0.62 26.20 -25.44
CA GLN A 674 0.81 26.02 -25.76
C GLN A 674 1.32 24.77 -25.05
N LEU A 675 2.50 24.27 -25.40
CA LEU A 675 3.11 23.08 -24.81
C LEU A 675 4.39 23.44 -24.05
N PRO A 676 4.65 22.83 -22.87
CA PRO A 676 5.98 22.82 -22.28
C PRO A 676 6.94 21.96 -23.11
N CYS A 677 8.23 21.96 -22.78
CA CYS A 677 9.19 21.10 -23.43
C CYS A 677 9.00 19.64 -22.97
N PHE A 678 8.37 18.83 -23.81
CA PHE A 678 8.21 17.40 -23.52
C PHE A 678 9.38 16.58 -24.05
N GLU A 679 9.83 15.64 -23.19
CA GLU A 679 10.86 14.65 -23.49
C GLU A 679 10.27 13.24 -23.43
N PHE A 680 10.65 12.36 -24.38
CA PHE A 680 10.22 10.98 -24.40
C PHE A 680 11.39 10.02 -24.65
N LEU A 681 11.42 8.91 -23.89
CA LEU A 681 12.44 7.88 -24.03
C LEU A 681 12.18 7.02 -25.27
N VAL A 682 13.15 6.99 -26.20
CA VAL A 682 13.05 6.22 -27.45
C VAL A 682 14.07 5.10 -27.56
N TYR A 683 15.12 5.11 -26.74
CA TYR A 683 16.13 4.06 -26.71
C TYR A 683 16.65 3.81 -25.31
N GLY A 684 16.88 2.53 -25.00
CA GLY A 684 17.62 2.10 -23.81
C GLY A 684 16.91 1.00 -23.00
N ARG A 685 17.60 0.49 -22.02
CA ARG A 685 17.03 -0.49 -21.10
C ARG A 685 16.29 0.20 -19.97
N LEU A 686 14.98 0.00 -19.90
CA LEU A 686 14.16 0.54 -18.79
C LEU A 686 14.64 0.00 -17.44
N GLN A 687 14.67 0.88 -16.45
CA GLN A 687 14.94 0.49 -15.06
C GLN A 687 13.69 -0.17 -14.47
N ASN A 688 13.63 -1.50 -14.53
CA ASN A 688 12.47 -2.27 -14.13
C ASN A 688 12.21 -2.24 -12.63
N MET A 689 13.27 -2.31 -11.82
CA MET A 689 13.19 -2.25 -10.35
C MET A 689 14.33 -1.43 -9.78
N VAL A 690 14.04 -0.67 -8.74
CA VAL A 690 15.06 -0.07 -7.87
C VAL A 690 14.77 -0.49 -6.44
N MET A 691 15.76 -1.03 -5.75
CA MET A 691 15.59 -1.59 -4.41
C MET A 691 16.76 -1.31 -3.48
N LYS A 692 16.45 -1.24 -2.20
CA LYS A 692 17.44 -1.12 -1.12
C LYS A 692 18.09 -2.46 -0.78
N HIS A 693 17.42 -3.58 -1.09
CA HIS A 693 17.91 -4.92 -0.84
C HIS A 693 19.04 -5.31 -1.78
N CYS A 694 20.23 -5.58 -1.25
CA CYS A 694 21.35 -6.10 -2.01
C CYS A 694 21.41 -7.63 -1.93
N PHE A 695 20.74 -8.31 -2.88
CA PHE A 695 20.77 -9.78 -2.96
C PHE A 695 22.14 -10.32 -3.42
N ILE A 696 23.00 -9.49 -4.02
CA ILE A 696 24.40 -9.85 -4.33
C ILE A 696 25.15 -10.11 -3.04
N ALA A 697 25.23 -9.11 -2.15
CA ALA A 697 25.86 -9.27 -0.84
C ALA A 697 25.28 -10.45 -0.04
N LYS A 698 23.95 -10.62 -0.06
CA LYS A 698 23.29 -11.74 0.60
C LYS A 698 23.71 -13.10 0.03
N ASN A 699 23.82 -13.24 -1.30
CA ASN A 699 24.22 -14.51 -1.92
C ASN A 699 25.62 -14.95 -1.49
N TYR A 700 26.52 -13.99 -1.24
CA TYR A 700 27.88 -14.24 -0.74
C TYR A 700 28.00 -14.18 0.79
N GLN A 701 26.89 -14.01 1.53
CA GLN A 701 26.85 -13.87 2.99
C GLN A 701 27.74 -12.71 3.51
N LEU A 702 27.84 -11.64 2.72
CA LEU A 702 28.62 -10.45 3.03
C LEU A 702 27.73 -9.31 3.51
N LYS A 703 28.33 -8.37 4.26
CA LYS A 703 27.67 -7.14 4.67
C LYS A 703 27.58 -6.15 3.51
N GLU A 704 26.42 -5.53 3.34
CA GLU A 704 26.23 -4.44 2.41
C GLU A 704 27.21 -3.29 2.67
N LYS A 705 27.57 -2.55 1.62
CA LYS A 705 28.53 -1.44 1.64
C LYS A 705 29.99 -1.80 1.97
N GLN A 706 30.29 -3.07 2.30
CA GLN A 706 31.63 -3.55 2.64
C GLN A 706 32.15 -4.60 1.66
N CYS A 707 31.31 -5.13 0.77
CA CYS A 707 31.70 -6.23 -0.11
C CYS A 707 32.43 -5.80 -1.42
N HIS A 708 32.18 -4.58 -1.93
CA HIS A 708 32.76 -4.01 -3.15
C HIS A 708 32.65 -4.86 -4.43
N LEU A 709 31.92 -5.96 -4.42
CA LEU A 709 31.83 -6.93 -5.52
C LEU A 709 31.31 -6.30 -6.82
N CYS A 710 30.31 -5.42 -6.72
CA CYS A 710 29.72 -4.74 -7.87
C CYS A 710 30.62 -3.69 -8.53
N HIS A 711 31.78 -3.38 -7.96
CA HIS A 711 32.81 -2.53 -8.59
C HIS A 711 33.79 -3.31 -9.44
N VAL A 712 33.82 -4.65 -9.28
CA VAL A 712 34.80 -5.51 -9.93
C VAL A 712 34.13 -6.43 -10.96
N HIS A 713 32.88 -6.83 -10.69
CA HIS A 713 32.16 -7.83 -11.49
C HIS A 713 30.89 -7.26 -12.08
N GLN A 714 30.47 -7.77 -13.24
CA GLN A 714 29.18 -7.52 -13.85
C GLN A 714 28.16 -8.55 -13.38
N TYR A 715 26.99 -8.08 -12.96
CA TYR A 715 25.93 -8.94 -12.46
C TYR A 715 24.68 -8.89 -13.33
N ALA A 716 23.98 -10.02 -13.40
CA ALA A 716 22.66 -10.13 -14.01
C ALA A 716 21.79 -11.14 -13.24
N LEU A 717 20.46 -10.97 -13.31
CA LEU A 717 19.50 -12.01 -12.97
C LEU A 717 19.05 -12.72 -14.24
N VAL A 718 18.95 -14.05 -14.16
CA VAL A 718 18.40 -14.89 -15.23
C VAL A 718 17.13 -15.56 -14.72
N ASP A 719 16.02 -15.40 -15.46
CA ASP A 719 14.74 -15.98 -15.11
C ASP A 719 14.58 -17.43 -15.66
N ARG A 720 13.42 -18.03 -15.43
CA ARG A 720 13.08 -19.37 -15.90
C ARG A 720 13.00 -19.52 -17.41
N LYS A 721 12.88 -18.42 -18.16
CA LYS A 721 12.84 -18.37 -19.62
C LYS A 721 14.18 -17.99 -20.23
N ASN A 722 15.24 -17.91 -19.42
CA ASN A 722 16.59 -17.49 -19.78
C ASN A 722 16.71 -16.03 -20.24
N TYR A 723 15.75 -15.17 -19.88
CA TYR A 723 15.93 -13.73 -20.06
C TYR A 723 16.97 -13.21 -19.07
N VAL A 724 17.93 -12.43 -19.59
CA VAL A 724 19.02 -11.84 -18.82
C VAL A 724 18.68 -10.39 -18.47
N PHE A 725 18.56 -10.08 -17.19
CA PHE A 725 18.27 -8.76 -16.65
C PHE A 725 19.55 -8.17 -16.05
N PRO A 726 20.21 -7.21 -16.71
CA PRO A 726 21.41 -6.57 -16.19
C PRO A 726 21.15 -5.86 -14.85
N ILE A 727 22.18 -5.79 -14.03
CA ILE A 727 22.14 -5.18 -12.69
C ILE A 727 23.22 -4.11 -12.60
N LEU A 728 22.84 -2.93 -12.10
CA LEU A 728 23.78 -1.91 -11.64
C LEU A 728 23.47 -1.55 -10.19
N THR A 729 24.50 -1.10 -9.47
CA THR A 729 24.37 -0.63 -8.09
C THR A 729 24.88 0.81 -8.00
N ASP A 730 24.23 1.61 -7.14
CA ASP A 730 24.73 2.95 -6.83
C ASP A 730 25.72 2.93 -5.64
N SER A 731 26.27 4.10 -5.32
CA SER A 731 27.22 4.29 -4.20
C SER A 731 26.64 3.97 -2.81
N ASN A 732 25.31 3.86 -2.69
CA ASN A 732 24.60 3.50 -1.48
C ASN A 732 24.19 2.02 -1.43
N CYS A 733 24.63 1.22 -2.42
CA CYS A 733 24.26 -0.18 -2.63
C CYS A 733 22.78 -0.39 -2.94
N ASN A 734 22.05 0.63 -3.41
CA ASN A 734 20.76 0.39 -4.03
C ASN A 734 20.97 -0.36 -5.34
N VAL A 735 20.14 -1.37 -5.56
CA VAL A 735 20.25 -2.25 -6.73
C VAL A 735 19.20 -1.85 -7.76
N THR A 736 19.62 -1.60 -8.98
CA THR A 736 18.76 -1.38 -10.14
C THR A 736 18.82 -2.60 -11.07
N ILE A 737 17.65 -3.16 -11.36
CA ILE A 737 17.48 -4.23 -12.35
C ILE A 737 16.92 -3.61 -13.63
N PHE A 738 17.65 -3.78 -14.73
CA PHE A 738 17.26 -3.29 -16.04
C PHE A 738 16.45 -4.33 -16.83
N ASN A 739 15.70 -3.89 -17.81
CA ASN A 739 14.99 -4.77 -18.71
C ASN A 739 15.96 -5.67 -19.50
N SER A 740 15.53 -6.90 -19.77
CA SER A 740 16.29 -7.85 -20.60
C SER A 740 16.41 -7.40 -22.07
N LYS A 741 15.43 -6.64 -22.56
CA LYS A 741 15.38 -6.12 -23.92
C LYS A 741 15.58 -4.60 -23.94
N THR A 742 16.18 -4.09 -25.01
CA THR A 742 16.37 -2.65 -25.23
C THR A 742 15.12 -2.05 -25.87
N LEU A 743 14.58 -0.98 -25.30
CA LEU A 743 13.56 -0.16 -25.96
C LEU A 743 14.15 0.46 -27.24
N HIS A 744 13.41 0.44 -28.34
CA HIS A 744 13.84 1.04 -29.60
C HIS A 744 12.63 1.52 -30.40
N LEU A 745 12.47 2.83 -30.50
CA LEU A 745 11.33 3.52 -31.12
C LEU A 745 11.76 4.47 -32.25
N ILE A 746 12.79 4.13 -33.01
CA ILE A 746 13.32 5.00 -34.06
C ILE A 746 12.30 5.30 -35.15
N ASP A 747 11.42 4.36 -35.46
CA ASP A 747 10.39 4.53 -36.51
C ASP A 747 9.27 5.47 -36.06
N GLU A 748 9.16 5.77 -34.76
CA GLU A 748 8.12 6.61 -34.18
C GLU A 748 8.51 8.09 -33.98
N ILE A 749 9.74 8.45 -34.34
CA ILE A 749 10.28 9.81 -34.14
C ILE A 749 9.43 10.86 -34.84
N ASP A 750 8.98 10.58 -36.05
CA ASP A 750 8.16 11.52 -36.84
C ASP A 750 6.81 11.77 -36.17
N PHE A 751 6.15 10.69 -35.69
CA PHE A 751 4.91 10.79 -34.90
C PHE A 751 5.12 11.59 -33.61
N LEU A 752 6.18 11.30 -32.85
CA LEU A 752 6.49 12.01 -31.60
C LEU A 752 6.68 13.51 -31.84
N TYR A 753 7.37 13.89 -32.96
CA TYR A 753 7.49 15.29 -33.34
C TYR A 753 6.12 15.92 -33.67
N GLU A 754 5.31 15.25 -34.47
CA GLU A 754 4.01 15.75 -34.92
C GLU A 754 3.07 16.02 -33.75
N ILE A 755 3.02 15.15 -32.75
CA ILE A 755 2.13 15.34 -31.59
C ILE A 755 2.61 16.45 -30.64
N GLY A 756 3.89 16.82 -30.65
CA GLY A 756 4.39 17.92 -29.81
C GLY A 756 5.52 17.54 -28.82
N ILE A 757 6.16 16.40 -28.99
CA ILE A 757 7.40 16.09 -28.28
C ILE A 757 8.54 16.92 -28.85
N ASP A 758 9.34 17.56 -28.00
CA ASP A 758 10.46 18.42 -28.41
C ASP A 758 11.82 17.73 -28.27
N VAL A 759 11.91 16.74 -27.38
CA VAL A 759 13.17 16.07 -27.05
C VAL A 759 12.97 14.56 -27.06
N ILE A 760 13.79 13.85 -27.83
CA ILE A 760 13.90 12.41 -27.72
C ILE A 760 15.12 12.04 -26.87
N ARG A 761 15.00 10.98 -26.09
CA ARG A 761 16.01 10.57 -25.12
C ARG A 761 16.55 9.19 -25.40
N LEU A 762 17.87 9.05 -25.30
CA LEU A 762 18.61 7.78 -25.34
C LEU A 762 19.22 7.53 -23.95
N ASP A 763 18.89 6.39 -23.33
CA ASP A 763 19.43 5.99 -22.02
C ASP A 763 20.40 4.84 -22.16
N PHE A 764 21.68 5.09 -21.90
CA PHE A 764 22.70 4.06 -21.84
C PHE A 764 22.92 3.58 -20.40
N SER A 765 23.07 2.28 -20.24
CA SER A 765 23.24 1.63 -18.94
C SER A 765 24.52 0.79 -18.88
N VAL A 766 24.53 -0.35 -19.56
CA VAL A 766 25.64 -1.31 -19.59
C VAL A 766 26.36 -1.36 -20.95
N GLU A 767 25.96 -0.51 -21.86
CA GLU A 767 26.48 -0.47 -23.23
C GLU A 767 27.93 0.03 -23.24
N GLU A 768 28.77 -0.61 -24.05
CA GLU A 768 30.16 -0.18 -24.29
C GLU A 768 30.20 1.13 -25.08
N PRO A 769 31.27 1.95 -24.94
CA PRO A 769 31.41 3.26 -25.59
C PRO A 769 31.19 3.22 -27.11
N GLN A 770 31.68 2.17 -27.80
CA GLN A 770 31.46 2.01 -29.23
C GLN A 770 29.96 1.87 -29.57
N LYS A 771 29.21 1.10 -28.79
CA LYS A 771 27.77 0.95 -28.99
C LYS A 771 27.02 2.26 -28.74
N VAL A 772 27.46 3.07 -27.77
CA VAL A 772 26.94 4.42 -27.54
C VAL A 772 27.07 5.27 -28.79
N GLN A 773 28.27 5.30 -29.43
CA GLN A 773 28.50 6.04 -30.65
C GLN A 773 27.63 5.58 -31.82
N GLU A 774 27.55 4.25 -32.05
CA GLU A 774 26.72 3.67 -33.10
C GLU A 774 25.25 4.10 -32.98
N VAL A 775 24.70 4.01 -31.78
CA VAL A 775 23.28 4.33 -31.53
C VAL A 775 23.05 5.83 -31.64
N VAL A 776 23.93 6.65 -31.09
CA VAL A 776 23.79 8.12 -31.18
C VAL A 776 23.84 8.56 -32.62
N GLN A 777 24.80 8.00 -33.43
CA GLN A 777 24.86 8.28 -34.86
C GLN A 777 23.57 7.88 -35.58
N LEU A 778 23.04 6.69 -35.32
CA LEU A 778 21.80 6.19 -35.90
C LEU A 778 20.61 7.14 -35.68
N TYR A 779 20.40 7.58 -34.43
CA TYR A 779 19.32 8.50 -34.10
C TYR A 779 19.57 9.91 -34.63
N TRP A 780 20.80 10.35 -34.64
CA TRP A 780 21.19 11.65 -35.20
C TRP A 780 20.93 11.70 -36.74
N ASP A 781 21.27 10.65 -37.46
CA ASP A 781 21.03 10.52 -38.92
C ASP A 781 19.50 10.47 -39.19
N LYS A 782 18.72 9.79 -38.37
CA LYS A 782 17.25 9.78 -38.50
C LYS A 782 16.66 11.17 -38.31
N ILE A 783 17.12 11.94 -37.31
CA ILE A 783 16.61 13.28 -37.03
C ILE A 783 16.92 14.27 -38.15
N HIS A 784 18.16 14.21 -38.68
CA HIS A 784 18.69 15.26 -39.59
C HIS A 784 18.66 14.87 -41.06
N HIS A 785 18.70 13.58 -41.37
CA HIS A 785 18.85 13.09 -42.77
C HIS A 785 17.69 12.18 -43.17
N ASN A 786 16.77 11.87 -42.27
CA ASN A 786 15.66 10.91 -42.40
C ASN A 786 16.14 9.54 -42.98
N GLN A 787 17.37 9.14 -42.66
CA GLN A 787 17.92 7.84 -43.07
C GLN A 787 17.42 6.75 -42.18
N ARG A 788 16.94 5.66 -42.80
CA ARG A 788 16.49 4.47 -42.13
C ARG A 788 17.58 3.41 -42.20
N ASN A 789 18.19 3.05 -41.10
CA ASN A 789 19.18 2.01 -41.03
C ASN A 789 18.77 0.94 -40.00
N ASP A 790 19.03 -0.25 -40.37
CA ASP A 790 19.00 -1.57 -39.72
C ASP A 790 18.30 -1.76 -38.37
N GLU A 791 17.55 -2.87 -38.26
CA GLU A 791 16.93 -3.39 -37.06
C GLU A 791 17.96 -3.66 -35.95
N ILE A 792 17.68 -3.21 -34.71
CA ILE A 792 18.43 -3.64 -33.54
C ILE A 792 17.91 -5.03 -33.13
N PRO A 793 18.74 -6.08 -33.13
CA PRO A 793 18.31 -7.40 -32.67
C PRO A 793 17.79 -7.36 -31.23
N GLU A 794 16.73 -8.13 -30.94
CA GLU A 794 16.12 -8.27 -29.61
C GLU A 794 15.56 -6.97 -28.98
N ALA A 795 15.13 -6.01 -29.78
CA ALA A 795 14.48 -4.80 -29.33
C ALA A 795 13.05 -5.06 -28.80
N THR A 796 12.54 -4.10 -28.06
CA THR A 796 11.14 -4.03 -27.60
C THR A 796 10.59 -2.63 -27.86
N TYR A 797 9.29 -2.55 -28.07
CA TYR A 797 8.57 -1.27 -28.14
C TYR A 797 8.05 -0.80 -26.77
N GLY A 798 8.37 -1.52 -25.69
CA GLY A 798 7.88 -1.20 -24.34
C GLY A 798 6.34 -1.30 -24.30
N HIS A 799 5.70 -0.21 -23.87
CA HIS A 799 4.24 -0.07 -23.83
C HIS A 799 3.66 0.75 -24.99
N PHE A 800 4.49 1.18 -25.90
CA PHE A 800 4.11 2.17 -26.92
C PHE A 800 2.87 1.77 -27.74
N TYR A 801 2.67 0.48 -27.99
CA TYR A 801 1.51 -0.06 -28.72
C TYR A 801 0.50 -0.79 -27.81
N GLU A 802 0.55 -0.56 -26.49
CA GLU A 802 -0.26 -1.28 -25.51
C GLU A 802 -1.25 -0.33 -24.80
N ASN A 803 -2.53 -0.43 -25.10
CA ASN A 803 -3.55 0.44 -24.50
C ASN A 803 -4.17 -0.09 -23.19
N ASP A 804 -3.95 -1.37 -22.83
CA ASP A 804 -4.63 -2.07 -21.72
C ASP A 804 -3.75 -2.31 -20.48
N LEU A 805 -2.95 -1.35 -20.06
CA LEU A 805 -2.10 -1.46 -18.88
C LEU A 805 -2.84 -1.49 -17.55
#